data_7f920f6878c3a53defc03746c559942e
#
_entry.id   7f920f6878c3a53defc03746c559942e
#
_cell.length_a   1.000
_cell.length_b   1.000
_cell.length_c   1.000
_cell.angle_alpha   90.00
_cell.angle_beta   90.00
_cell.angle_gamma   90.00
#
_symmetry.space_group_name_H-M   'P 1'
#
loop_
_entity.id
_entity.type
_entity.pdbx_description
1 polymer ?
#
loop_
_entity_poly.entity_id
_entity_poly.type
_entity_poly.pdbx_seq_one_letter_code
_entity_poly.pdbx_strand_id
1 'polypeptide(L)'
;MTTEAEKLSDLPALVRLSNWDETVRVYEQDLSRSDKSLPENRLAYAIALMRSGQEAKGISLLDAELLALPHARSDLRRFAVSPLVNAGSLELPAKIMDRIVAANPESIDDRRLRASLKGRLKQWDVAIKDARIVLAARPGDATAERPYIQLLIQAGFLEEAGMAAAKLGDAAAADVRLANIALLALSRSGRSAEAARLAIQMAEAEVDDERIAAAIVRTLLETGHDTDAINLGERLLEEGWEHEVIRASLAQAYLGSHREDRYERAVEHLREGLGIAPRDVRMNMAMGEALLRSRNYSEALPYLKTACELQPKGGHQKALYARALKQVGDYDAAAEQFRALLDLQPASARWARYAAGALSQSGQRREAARLFDKFVAARRSSLPRNFEKGLDALWEQVGSVHIPQGRLDWAWELRADRQADREEWERRAKWGHLADHYMLDWLECRDDRIPDVMSRLADLSEAERVLGAIDQSKGMILASAHVGPMYAGPLALELLGLRSRWLASTPSVARTIYSRSLISTSEQDDMEVGKAFMKSLRQGFSVVIAVDGAINLAAPRIPFEGQEMTYSSIAARTAHRLGVPSVFAAPRWEGERIGFVIQRLPDAEPGEEANEHAERWKDAYLAALRAYLGGAPENLRLSGGLWRHIR
;
A
#
# COMPACT_ATOMS: atom_id res chain seq x y z
N MET A 1 -20.61 59.44 -17.82
CA MET A 1 -19.14 59.50 -17.69
C MET A 1 -18.85 60.21 -16.37
N THR A 2 -18.60 59.45 -15.30
CA THR A 2 -18.14 60.01 -14.01
C THR A 2 -16.73 60.54 -14.23
N THR A 3 -16.47 61.76 -13.79
CA THR A 3 -15.17 62.43 -13.94
C THR A 3 -14.10 61.67 -13.15
N GLU A 4 -12.83 61.77 -13.56
CA GLU A 4 -11.70 61.12 -12.88
C GLU A 4 -11.60 61.54 -11.40
N ALA A 5 -12.03 62.73 -11.06
CA ALA A 5 -12.13 63.24 -9.67
C ALA A 5 -13.24 62.54 -8.84
N GLU A 6 -14.36 62.15 -9.43
CA GLU A 6 -15.41 61.35 -8.76
C GLU A 6 -14.97 59.89 -8.52
N LYS A 7 -14.09 59.33 -9.37
CA LYS A 7 -13.51 58.00 -9.17
C LYS A 7 -12.46 57.97 -8.03
N LEU A 8 -11.77 59.05 -7.77
CA LEU A 8 -10.77 59.18 -6.69
C LEU A 8 -11.38 59.36 -5.29
N SER A 9 -12.68 59.67 -5.17
CA SER A 9 -13.39 59.83 -3.89
C SER A 9 -14.21 58.60 -3.47
N ASP A 10 -14.33 57.55 -4.30
CA ASP A 10 -15.01 56.29 -3.95
C ASP A 10 -14.08 55.40 -3.11
N LEU A 11 -14.10 55.56 -1.78
CA LEU A 11 -13.29 54.76 -0.85
C LEU A 11 -13.56 53.26 -0.92
N PRO A 12 -14.81 52.76 -1.04
CA PRO A 12 -15.07 51.37 -1.29
C PRO A 12 -14.41 50.84 -2.57
N ALA A 13 -14.28 51.64 -3.63
CA ALA A 13 -13.56 51.27 -4.85
C ALA A 13 -12.07 51.19 -4.61
N LEU A 14 -11.46 52.10 -3.88
CA LEU A 14 -10.04 52.06 -3.51
C LEU A 14 -9.71 50.83 -2.66
N VAL A 15 -10.58 50.44 -1.73
CA VAL A 15 -10.45 49.19 -0.95
C VAL A 15 -10.49 47.96 -1.84
N ARG A 16 -11.41 47.90 -2.81
CA ARG A 16 -11.45 46.77 -3.81
C ARG A 16 -10.17 46.66 -4.61
N LEU A 17 -9.52 47.80 -4.91
CA LEU A 17 -8.24 47.85 -5.62
C LEU A 17 -7.03 47.69 -4.71
N SER A 18 -7.22 47.50 -3.41
CA SER A 18 -6.17 47.35 -2.39
C SER A 18 -5.25 48.59 -2.26
N ASN A 19 -5.77 49.79 -2.57
CA ASN A 19 -5.06 51.07 -2.46
C ASN A 19 -5.19 51.64 -1.04
N TRP A 20 -4.55 50.97 -0.06
CA TRP A 20 -4.74 51.23 1.38
C TRP A 20 -4.33 52.63 1.81
N ASP A 21 -3.13 53.07 1.47
CA ASP A 21 -2.57 54.36 1.85
C ASP A 21 -3.37 55.52 1.24
N GLU A 22 -3.78 55.35 -0.02
CA GLU A 22 -4.63 56.30 -0.71
C GLU A 22 -6.02 56.40 -0.08
N THR A 23 -6.60 55.26 0.34
CA THR A 23 -7.88 55.23 1.06
C THR A 23 -7.78 56.03 2.37
N VAL A 24 -6.68 55.84 3.13
CA VAL A 24 -6.43 56.58 4.37
C VAL A 24 -6.26 58.09 4.08
N ARG A 25 -5.43 58.43 3.09
CA ARG A 25 -5.17 59.82 2.69
C ARG A 25 -6.45 60.52 2.27
N VAL A 26 -7.23 59.94 1.36
CA VAL A 26 -8.47 60.55 0.86
C VAL A 26 -9.48 60.71 1.98
N TYR A 27 -9.63 59.73 2.88
CA TYR A 27 -10.53 59.89 4.03
C TYR A 27 -10.10 61.02 4.97
N GLU A 28 -8.83 61.13 5.32
CA GLU A 28 -8.34 62.07 6.31
C GLU A 28 -8.26 63.50 5.77
N GLN A 29 -7.84 63.67 4.51
CA GLN A 29 -7.49 64.96 3.92
C GLN A 29 -8.53 65.50 2.94
N ASP A 30 -9.11 64.68 2.08
CA ASP A 30 -9.86 65.13 0.92
C ASP A 30 -11.39 65.10 1.13
N LEU A 31 -11.89 64.19 1.98
CA LEU A 31 -13.34 64.06 2.20
C LEU A 31 -13.93 65.19 3.05
N SER A 32 -15.12 65.67 2.65
CA SER A 32 -15.94 66.59 3.44
C SER A 32 -16.39 65.92 4.77
N ARG A 33 -16.84 66.76 5.72
CA ARG A 33 -17.36 66.28 7.02
C ARG A 33 -18.59 65.41 6.84
N SER A 34 -19.44 65.69 5.83
CA SER A 34 -20.62 64.93 5.48
C SER A 34 -20.23 63.55 4.92
N ASP A 35 -19.25 63.51 4.01
CA ASP A 35 -18.82 62.27 3.36
C ASP A 35 -18.08 61.38 4.35
N LYS A 36 -17.31 61.91 5.30
CA LYS A 36 -16.70 61.16 6.41
C LYS A 36 -17.73 60.50 7.33
N SER A 37 -18.94 61.05 7.40
CA SER A 37 -20.03 60.46 8.20
C SER A 37 -20.75 59.32 7.51
N LEU A 38 -20.54 59.11 6.22
CA LEU A 38 -21.15 57.99 5.48
C LEU A 38 -20.61 56.64 5.96
N PRO A 39 -21.49 55.72 6.30
CA PRO A 39 -21.09 54.38 6.81
C PRO A 39 -20.11 53.65 5.91
N GLU A 40 -20.33 53.66 4.60
CA GLU A 40 -19.45 52.98 3.64
C GLU A 40 -18.03 53.56 3.66
N ASN A 41 -17.88 54.87 3.78
CA ASN A 41 -16.58 55.52 3.85
C ASN A 41 -15.86 55.25 5.19
N ARG A 42 -16.59 55.20 6.32
CA ARG A 42 -16.02 54.81 7.61
C ARG A 42 -15.58 53.37 7.66
N LEU A 43 -16.36 52.48 7.08
CA LEU A 43 -16.00 51.06 6.95
C LEU A 43 -14.78 50.86 6.03
N ALA A 44 -14.73 51.56 4.89
CA ALA A 44 -13.58 51.52 3.98
C ALA A 44 -12.30 52.06 4.66
N TYR A 45 -12.41 53.17 5.40
CA TYR A 45 -11.31 53.72 6.18
C TYR A 45 -10.82 52.77 7.28
N ALA A 46 -11.75 52.15 8.03
CA ALA A 46 -11.40 51.15 9.05
C ALA A 46 -10.58 49.97 8.47
N ILE A 47 -10.99 49.47 7.32
CA ILE A 47 -10.28 48.38 6.62
C ILE A 47 -8.88 48.84 6.16
N ALA A 48 -8.78 50.02 5.59
CA ALA A 48 -7.49 50.57 5.15
C ALA A 48 -6.52 50.75 6.33
N LEU A 49 -6.99 51.21 7.48
CA LEU A 49 -6.19 51.30 8.71
C LEU A 49 -5.66 49.95 9.18
N MET A 50 -6.46 48.89 9.02
CA MET A 50 -6.02 47.53 9.38
C MET A 50 -4.80 47.05 8.54
N ARG A 51 -4.54 47.67 7.40
CA ARG A 51 -3.42 47.32 6.50
C ARG A 51 -2.29 48.36 6.49
N SER A 52 -2.55 49.58 6.87
CA SER A 52 -1.56 50.68 6.88
C SER A 52 -0.79 50.82 8.20
N GLY A 53 -0.68 49.77 8.98
CA GLY A 53 0.08 49.74 10.24
C GLY A 53 -0.69 50.25 11.47
N GLN A 54 -1.96 50.64 11.34
CA GLN A 54 -2.83 51.10 12.43
C GLN A 54 -3.95 50.07 12.73
N GLU A 55 -3.60 48.81 12.80
CA GLU A 55 -4.55 47.68 12.88
C GLU A 55 -5.52 47.80 14.06
N ALA A 56 -5.02 48.16 15.25
CA ALA A 56 -5.86 48.30 16.45
C ALA A 56 -6.93 49.38 16.30
N LYS A 57 -6.58 50.54 15.71
CA LYS A 57 -7.51 51.65 15.44
C LYS A 57 -8.56 51.25 14.39
N GLY A 58 -8.12 50.55 13.32
CA GLY A 58 -9.02 50.03 12.30
C GLY A 58 -10.02 49.01 12.85
N ILE A 59 -9.59 48.09 13.69
CA ILE A 59 -10.47 47.09 14.36
C ILE A 59 -11.48 47.82 15.27
N SER A 60 -11.04 48.75 16.12
CA SER A 60 -11.95 49.49 17.03
C SER A 60 -13.03 50.24 16.27
N LEU A 61 -12.66 50.88 15.15
CA LEU A 61 -13.62 51.61 14.31
C LEU A 61 -14.59 50.64 13.62
N LEU A 62 -14.09 49.53 13.10
CA LEU A 62 -14.91 48.50 12.46
C LEU A 62 -15.94 47.91 13.44
N ASP A 63 -15.53 47.61 14.67
CA ASP A 63 -16.43 47.11 15.71
C ASP A 63 -17.52 48.11 16.08
N ALA A 64 -17.16 49.39 16.21
CA ALA A 64 -18.14 50.45 16.48
C ALA A 64 -19.19 50.53 15.36
N GLU A 65 -18.77 50.46 14.09
CA GLU A 65 -19.70 50.50 12.95
C GLU A 65 -20.58 49.23 12.87
N LEU A 66 -20.04 48.07 13.16
CA LEU A 66 -20.81 46.81 13.17
C LEU A 66 -21.89 46.79 14.26
N LEU A 67 -21.64 47.45 15.40
CA LEU A 67 -22.61 47.60 16.48
C LEU A 67 -23.68 48.65 16.17
N ALA A 68 -23.30 49.75 15.50
CA ALA A 68 -24.17 50.88 15.25
C ALA A 68 -25.11 50.67 14.04
N LEU A 69 -24.72 49.85 13.05
CA LEU A 69 -25.37 49.80 11.76
C LEU A 69 -25.85 48.40 11.39
N PRO A 70 -27.17 48.13 11.29
CA PRO A 70 -27.70 46.80 10.91
C PRO A 70 -27.21 46.29 9.56
N HIS A 71 -26.89 47.17 8.62
CA HIS A 71 -26.49 46.79 7.24
C HIS A 71 -24.98 46.72 7.04
N ALA A 72 -24.17 47.15 8.01
CA ALA A 72 -22.70 47.19 7.89
C ALA A 72 -22.10 45.84 7.46
N ARG A 73 -22.69 44.71 7.90
CA ARG A 73 -22.25 43.36 7.55
C ARG A 73 -22.42 43.04 6.07
N SER A 74 -23.56 43.41 5.48
CA SER A 74 -23.82 43.16 4.05
C SER A 74 -22.95 44.07 3.17
N ASP A 75 -22.72 45.30 3.59
CA ASP A 75 -21.85 46.24 2.88
C ASP A 75 -20.40 45.77 2.90
N LEU A 76 -19.87 45.37 4.07
CA LEU A 76 -18.54 44.79 4.16
C LEU A 76 -18.33 43.53 3.29
N ARG A 77 -19.34 42.66 3.24
CA ARG A 77 -19.25 41.48 2.34
C ARG A 77 -19.22 41.90 0.88
N ARG A 78 -20.04 42.89 0.49
CA ARG A 78 -20.15 43.34 -0.90
C ARG A 78 -18.89 44.05 -1.40
N PHE A 79 -18.34 45.00 -0.67
CA PHE A 79 -17.24 45.84 -1.17
C PHE A 79 -15.84 45.41 -0.68
N ALA A 80 -15.73 44.62 0.40
CA ALA A 80 -14.43 44.23 0.95
C ALA A 80 -14.23 42.71 0.89
N VAL A 81 -15.05 41.88 1.57
CA VAL A 81 -14.79 40.46 1.70
C VAL A 81 -14.76 39.76 0.34
N SER A 82 -15.84 39.81 -0.44
CA SER A 82 -15.94 39.12 -1.73
C SER A 82 -14.93 39.65 -2.76
N PRO A 83 -14.76 40.96 -2.96
CA PRO A 83 -13.77 41.44 -3.93
C PRO A 83 -12.33 41.07 -3.58
N LEU A 84 -11.93 41.18 -2.29
CA LEU A 84 -10.58 40.81 -1.86
C LEU A 84 -10.30 39.32 -1.98
N VAL A 85 -11.30 38.49 -1.71
CA VAL A 85 -11.20 37.02 -1.92
C VAL A 85 -11.02 36.72 -3.40
N ASN A 86 -11.79 37.37 -4.28
CA ASN A 86 -11.66 37.21 -5.72
C ASN A 86 -10.30 37.68 -6.27
N ALA A 87 -9.71 38.69 -5.61
CA ALA A 87 -8.36 39.15 -5.89
C ALA A 87 -7.24 38.28 -5.26
N GLY A 88 -7.60 37.16 -4.61
CA GLY A 88 -6.66 36.22 -4.01
C GLY A 88 -6.23 36.54 -2.57
N SER A 89 -6.69 37.63 -1.97
CA SER A 89 -6.43 37.96 -0.56
C SER A 89 -7.33 37.13 0.34
N LEU A 90 -6.79 36.48 1.37
CA LEU A 90 -7.56 35.68 2.32
C LEU A 90 -7.48 36.19 3.76
N GLU A 91 -6.32 36.68 4.19
CA GLU A 91 -6.07 37.04 5.58
C GLU A 91 -6.96 38.22 6.05
N LEU A 92 -6.99 39.31 5.27
CA LEU A 92 -7.79 40.47 5.62
C LEU A 92 -9.30 40.17 5.60
N PRO A 93 -9.87 39.55 4.56
CA PRO A 93 -11.24 39.05 4.58
C PRO A 93 -11.57 38.18 5.79
N ALA A 94 -10.66 37.26 6.19
CA ALA A 94 -10.85 36.40 7.35
C ALA A 94 -10.91 37.23 8.67
N LYS A 95 -10.03 38.21 8.84
CA LYS A 95 -10.06 39.13 9.99
C LYS A 95 -11.37 39.95 10.04
N ILE A 96 -11.83 40.46 8.89
CA ILE A 96 -13.12 41.17 8.79
C ILE A 96 -14.27 40.24 9.19
N MET A 97 -14.26 38.99 8.70
CA MET A 97 -15.29 38.01 9.05
C MET A 97 -15.25 37.62 10.54
N ASP A 98 -14.10 37.62 11.18
CA ASP A 98 -14.01 37.41 12.64
C ASP A 98 -14.79 38.48 13.39
N ARG A 99 -14.72 39.74 12.95
CA ARG A 99 -15.47 40.87 13.57
C ARG A 99 -16.96 40.81 13.26
N ILE A 100 -17.32 40.48 12.02
CA ILE A 100 -18.72 40.30 11.61
C ILE A 100 -19.41 39.18 12.43
N VAL A 101 -18.77 38.04 12.60
CA VAL A 101 -19.34 36.95 13.39
C VAL A 101 -19.33 37.26 14.89
N ALA A 102 -18.35 38.01 15.41
CA ALA A 102 -18.36 38.47 16.80
C ALA A 102 -19.53 39.40 17.08
N ALA A 103 -19.87 40.30 16.15
CA ALA A 103 -21.01 41.20 16.26
C ALA A 103 -22.38 40.51 16.12
N ASN A 104 -22.45 39.37 15.41
CA ASN A 104 -23.68 38.58 15.27
C ASN A 104 -23.37 37.07 15.29
N PRO A 105 -23.19 36.51 16.48
CA PRO A 105 -22.83 35.09 16.62
C PRO A 105 -23.86 34.10 16.08
N GLU A 106 -25.12 34.48 15.96
CA GLU A 106 -26.23 33.63 15.50
C GLU A 106 -26.35 33.56 13.98
N SER A 107 -25.58 34.38 13.23
CA SER A 107 -25.65 34.39 11.77
C SER A 107 -25.01 33.16 11.14
N ILE A 108 -25.82 32.25 10.69
CA ILE A 108 -25.38 30.98 10.04
C ILE A 108 -24.63 31.28 8.73
N ASP A 109 -25.08 32.23 7.93
CA ASP A 109 -24.43 32.57 6.65
C ASP A 109 -23.06 33.23 6.85
N ASP A 110 -22.89 34.08 7.89
CA ASP A 110 -21.59 34.67 8.22
C ASP A 110 -20.60 33.60 8.72
N ARG A 111 -21.08 32.66 9.56
CA ARG A 111 -20.25 31.52 10.00
C ARG A 111 -19.84 30.63 8.82
N ARG A 112 -20.76 30.35 7.89
CA ARG A 112 -20.45 29.57 6.69
C ARG A 112 -19.34 30.22 5.86
N LEU A 113 -19.40 31.53 5.66
CA LEU A 113 -18.39 32.28 4.92
C LEU A 113 -17.04 32.29 5.68
N ARG A 114 -17.08 32.53 7.01
CA ARG A 114 -15.87 32.46 7.84
C ARG A 114 -15.24 31.08 7.84
N ALA A 115 -16.03 29.99 7.95
CA ALA A 115 -15.53 28.63 7.89
C ALA A 115 -14.79 28.36 6.57
N SER A 116 -15.35 28.80 5.43
CA SER A 116 -14.70 28.69 4.13
C SER A 116 -13.36 29.42 4.07
N LEU A 117 -13.27 30.67 4.54
CA LEU A 117 -12.04 31.44 4.53
C LEU A 117 -10.98 30.85 5.47
N LYS A 118 -11.39 30.48 6.70
CA LYS A 118 -10.50 29.88 7.70
C LYS A 118 -9.96 28.52 7.22
N GLY A 119 -10.78 27.72 6.53
CA GLY A 119 -10.37 26.48 5.89
C GLY A 119 -9.28 26.70 4.83
N ARG A 120 -9.46 27.68 3.94
CA ARG A 120 -8.45 28.06 2.93
C ARG A 120 -7.14 28.58 3.57
N LEU A 121 -7.21 29.18 4.75
CA LEU A 121 -6.05 29.60 5.56
C LEU A 121 -5.49 28.48 6.44
N LYS A 122 -6.03 27.27 6.37
CA LYS A 122 -5.67 26.11 7.21
C LYS A 122 -5.84 26.35 8.71
N GLN A 123 -6.72 27.28 9.10
CA GLN A 123 -7.11 27.54 10.49
C GLN A 123 -8.28 26.60 10.88
N TRP A 124 -7.95 25.31 10.98
CA TRP A 124 -8.91 24.20 11.02
C TRP A 124 -9.86 24.28 12.21
N ASP A 125 -9.38 24.61 13.41
CA ASP A 125 -10.19 24.64 14.63
C ASP A 125 -11.39 25.59 14.51
N VAL A 126 -11.15 26.80 14.00
CA VAL A 126 -12.20 27.78 13.79
C VAL A 126 -13.13 27.36 12.64
N ALA A 127 -12.55 26.90 11.54
CA ALA A 127 -13.30 26.49 10.37
C ALA A 127 -14.27 25.35 10.69
N ILE A 128 -13.79 24.30 11.35
CA ILE A 128 -14.61 23.12 11.72
C ILE A 128 -15.66 23.48 12.77
N LYS A 129 -15.29 24.32 13.76
CA LYS A 129 -16.24 24.79 14.77
C LYS A 129 -17.42 25.52 14.14
N ASP A 130 -17.16 26.46 13.23
CA ASP A 130 -18.22 27.18 12.53
C ASP A 130 -19.03 26.26 11.62
N ALA A 131 -18.38 25.35 10.88
CA ALA A 131 -19.06 24.39 10.03
C ALA A 131 -19.98 23.46 10.83
N ARG A 132 -19.59 23.02 12.04
CA ARG A 132 -20.48 22.24 12.95
C ARG A 132 -21.71 23.03 13.37
N ILE A 133 -21.57 24.32 13.66
CA ILE A 133 -22.72 25.17 14.01
C ILE A 133 -23.66 25.34 12.81
N VAL A 134 -23.10 25.55 11.62
CA VAL A 134 -23.88 25.62 10.36
C VAL A 134 -24.64 24.33 10.12
N LEU A 135 -23.96 23.19 10.28
CA LEU A 135 -24.55 21.86 10.12
C LEU A 135 -25.69 21.60 11.14
N ALA A 136 -25.47 21.95 12.40
CA ALA A 136 -26.49 21.80 13.43
C ALA A 136 -27.75 22.65 13.17
N ALA A 137 -27.59 23.80 12.53
CA ALA A 137 -28.71 24.66 12.14
C ALA A 137 -29.44 24.21 10.86
N ARG A 138 -28.76 23.40 10.02
CA ARG A 138 -29.28 22.92 8.71
C ARG A 138 -28.95 21.44 8.51
N PRO A 139 -29.47 20.54 9.35
CA PRO A 139 -29.20 19.11 9.22
C PRO A 139 -29.79 18.56 7.93
N GLY A 140 -29.00 17.73 7.20
CA GLY A 140 -29.42 17.14 5.93
C GLY A 140 -29.34 18.08 4.72
N ASP A 141 -28.93 19.33 4.91
CA ASP A 141 -28.70 20.28 3.80
C ASP A 141 -27.33 20.03 3.17
N ALA A 142 -27.30 19.60 1.91
CA ALA A 142 -26.08 19.35 1.15
C ALA A 142 -25.13 20.55 1.12
N THR A 143 -25.66 21.79 1.22
CA THR A 143 -24.85 23.02 1.27
C THR A 143 -24.12 23.24 2.61
N ALA A 144 -24.53 22.52 3.66
CA ALA A 144 -23.89 22.50 4.97
C ALA A 144 -23.04 21.23 5.15
N GLU A 145 -23.55 20.06 4.78
CA GLU A 145 -22.88 18.75 4.91
C GLU A 145 -21.57 18.70 4.10
N ARG A 146 -21.65 19.06 2.82
CA ARG A 146 -20.50 18.96 1.92
C ARG A 146 -19.29 19.78 2.40
N PRO A 147 -19.40 21.09 2.72
CA PRO A 147 -18.26 21.85 3.23
C PRO A 147 -17.71 21.32 4.56
N TYR A 148 -18.57 20.82 5.44
CA TYR A 148 -18.14 20.23 6.71
C TYR A 148 -17.26 18.99 6.49
N ILE A 149 -17.74 18.02 5.71
CA ILE A 149 -16.99 16.81 5.38
C ILE A 149 -15.69 17.16 4.65
N GLN A 150 -15.73 18.11 3.70
CA GLN A 150 -14.56 18.57 2.97
C GLN A 150 -13.49 19.19 3.89
N LEU A 151 -13.89 20.01 4.86
CA LEU A 151 -12.97 20.59 5.85
C LEU A 151 -12.32 19.51 6.71
N LEU A 152 -13.07 18.51 7.17
CA LEU A 152 -12.54 17.39 7.93
C LEU A 152 -11.50 16.60 7.15
N ILE A 153 -11.77 16.31 5.87
CA ILE A 153 -10.82 15.62 4.98
C ILE A 153 -9.53 16.44 4.81
N GLN A 154 -9.66 17.74 4.55
CA GLN A 154 -8.52 18.64 4.34
C GLN A 154 -7.68 18.83 5.60
N ALA A 155 -8.32 18.83 6.77
CA ALA A 155 -7.67 18.94 8.08
C ALA A 155 -7.04 17.62 8.55
N GLY A 156 -7.32 16.47 7.86
CA GLY A 156 -6.81 15.16 8.22
C GLY A 156 -7.64 14.41 9.27
N PHE A 157 -8.81 14.91 9.66
CA PHE A 157 -9.74 14.23 10.58
C PHE A 157 -10.58 13.19 9.84
N LEU A 158 -9.89 12.17 9.29
CA LEU A 158 -10.49 11.21 8.36
C LEU A 158 -11.58 10.35 9.02
N GLU A 159 -11.38 9.93 10.28
CA GLU A 159 -12.38 9.13 11.00
C GLU A 159 -13.68 9.93 11.20
N GLU A 160 -13.59 11.19 11.62
CA GLU A 160 -14.75 12.07 11.80
C GLU A 160 -15.46 12.36 10.47
N ALA A 161 -14.66 12.56 9.39
CA ALA A 161 -15.20 12.74 8.04
C ALA A 161 -15.99 11.51 7.58
N GLY A 162 -15.44 10.30 7.79
CA GLY A 162 -16.11 9.04 7.47
C GLY A 162 -17.38 8.82 8.30
N MET A 163 -17.35 9.14 9.60
CA MET A 163 -18.55 9.07 10.45
C MET A 163 -19.65 10.06 9.99
N ALA A 164 -19.26 11.27 9.60
CA ALA A 164 -20.22 12.26 9.08
C ALA A 164 -20.83 11.77 7.77
N ALA A 165 -20.03 11.25 6.84
CA ALA A 165 -20.49 10.69 5.57
C ALA A 165 -21.40 9.47 5.78
N ALA A 166 -21.05 8.55 6.68
CA ALA A 166 -21.84 7.35 6.98
C ALA A 166 -23.23 7.68 7.54
N LYS A 167 -23.36 8.78 8.29
CA LYS A 167 -24.66 9.25 8.83
C LYS A 167 -25.63 9.70 7.74
N LEU A 168 -25.14 10.13 6.58
CA LEU A 168 -25.99 10.53 5.46
C LEU A 168 -26.71 9.33 4.84
N GLY A 169 -26.08 8.14 4.88
CA GLY A 169 -26.64 6.93 4.28
C GLY A 169 -27.08 7.18 2.84
N ASP A 170 -28.25 6.67 2.48
CA ASP A 170 -28.81 6.80 1.13
C ASP A 170 -29.13 8.25 0.73
N ALA A 171 -29.29 9.17 1.68
CA ALA A 171 -29.52 10.59 1.39
C ALA A 171 -28.30 11.25 0.70
N ALA A 172 -27.10 10.69 0.84
CA ALA A 172 -25.92 11.19 0.15
C ALA A 172 -26.07 11.08 -1.38
N ALA A 173 -26.71 10.03 -1.89
CA ALA A 173 -26.89 9.79 -3.33
C ALA A 173 -27.82 10.82 -4.01
N ALA A 174 -28.65 11.54 -3.24
CA ALA A 174 -29.57 12.53 -3.80
C ALA A 174 -28.89 13.80 -4.36
N ASP A 175 -27.67 14.09 -3.92
CA ASP A 175 -26.83 15.19 -4.45
C ASP A 175 -25.48 14.62 -4.89
N VAL A 176 -25.23 14.61 -6.18
CA VAL A 176 -24.03 14.01 -6.81
C VAL A 176 -22.72 14.59 -6.25
N ARG A 177 -22.70 15.89 -5.92
CA ARG A 177 -21.50 16.54 -5.37
C ARG A 177 -21.29 16.17 -3.90
N LEU A 178 -22.36 16.01 -3.13
CA LEU A 178 -22.31 15.52 -1.75
C LEU A 178 -21.87 14.05 -1.75
N ALA A 179 -22.46 13.22 -2.61
CA ALA A 179 -22.10 11.83 -2.77
C ALA A 179 -20.61 11.63 -3.06
N ASN A 180 -20.03 12.42 -3.98
CA ASN A 180 -18.62 12.34 -4.29
C ASN A 180 -17.70 12.65 -3.09
N ILE A 181 -18.03 13.67 -2.29
CA ILE A 181 -17.28 14.00 -1.08
C ILE A 181 -17.50 12.94 0.01
N ALA A 182 -18.72 12.41 0.16
CA ALA A 182 -19.02 11.32 1.08
C ALA A 182 -18.24 10.04 0.71
N LEU A 183 -18.23 9.70 -0.58
CA LEU A 183 -17.47 8.58 -1.12
C LEU A 183 -15.96 8.68 -0.80
N LEU A 184 -15.39 9.88 -1.01
CA LEU A 184 -13.99 10.16 -0.67
C LEU A 184 -13.72 10.04 0.84
N ALA A 185 -14.64 10.53 1.68
CA ALA A 185 -14.53 10.46 3.14
C ALA A 185 -14.58 9.01 3.64
N LEU A 186 -15.55 8.22 3.13
CA LEU A 186 -15.72 6.80 3.47
C LEU A 186 -14.49 5.98 3.06
N SER A 187 -14.00 6.16 1.83
CA SER A 187 -12.80 5.47 1.34
C SER A 187 -11.58 5.80 2.18
N ARG A 188 -11.34 7.08 2.49
CA ARG A 188 -10.16 7.51 3.26
C ARG A 188 -10.20 7.13 4.73
N SER A 189 -11.37 6.95 5.31
CA SER A 189 -11.56 6.49 6.69
C SER A 189 -11.57 4.96 6.83
N GLY A 190 -11.41 4.21 5.73
CA GLY A 190 -11.43 2.76 5.73
C GLY A 190 -12.82 2.12 5.89
N ARG A 191 -13.90 2.91 5.71
CA ARG A 191 -15.30 2.44 5.76
C ARG A 191 -15.71 1.84 4.43
N SER A 192 -15.05 0.74 4.05
CA SER A 192 -15.16 0.14 2.71
C SER A 192 -16.57 -0.34 2.38
N ALA A 193 -17.30 -0.89 3.35
CA ALA A 193 -18.66 -1.39 3.11
C ALA A 193 -19.65 -0.27 2.79
N GLU A 194 -19.56 0.87 3.51
CA GLU A 194 -20.40 2.05 3.25
C GLU A 194 -20.00 2.74 1.95
N ALA A 195 -18.70 2.81 1.66
CA ALA A 195 -18.17 3.36 0.40
C ALA A 195 -18.67 2.55 -0.81
N ALA A 196 -18.60 1.22 -0.74
CA ALA A 196 -19.08 0.33 -1.79
C ALA A 196 -20.59 0.49 -2.03
N ARG A 197 -21.38 0.50 -0.96
CA ARG A 197 -22.84 0.69 -1.06
C ARG A 197 -23.20 2.00 -1.76
N LEU A 198 -22.58 3.11 -1.34
CA LEU A 198 -22.80 4.40 -1.96
C LEU A 198 -22.35 4.41 -3.43
N ALA A 199 -21.20 3.81 -3.75
CA ALA A 199 -20.70 3.70 -5.11
C ALA A 199 -21.64 2.91 -6.02
N ILE A 200 -22.18 1.78 -5.54
CA ILE A 200 -23.16 0.96 -6.28
C ILE A 200 -24.44 1.78 -6.55
N GLN A 201 -24.99 2.45 -5.53
CA GLN A 201 -26.17 3.31 -5.71
C GLN A 201 -25.95 4.44 -6.74
N MET A 202 -24.74 5.06 -6.68
CA MET A 202 -24.39 6.09 -7.66
C MET A 202 -24.18 5.52 -9.07
N ALA A 203 -23.72 4.29 -9.19
CA ALA A 203 -23.54 3.61 -10.48
C ALA A 203 -24.86 3.24 -11.16
N GLU A 204 -25.94 3.08 -10.37
CA GLU A 204 -27.31 2.83 -10.87
C GLU A 204 -28.00 4.13 -11.31
N ALA A 205 -27.54 5.29 -10.81
CA ALA A 205 -28.05 6.60 -11.20
C ALA A 205 -27.34 7.10 -12.47
N GLU A 206 -28.03 7.89 -13.30
CA GLU A 206 -27.38 8.60 -14.40
C GLU A 206 -26.43 9.66 -13.84
N VAL A 207 -25.14 9.51 -14.12
CA VAL A 207 -24.08 10.44 -13.71
C VAL A 207 -23.61 11.20 -14.94
N ASP A 208 -23.83 12.51 -14.96
CA ASP A 208 -23.45 13.38 -16.09
C ASP A 208 -22.03 13.98 -15.96
N ASP A 209 -21.29 13.62 -14.91
CA ASP A 209 -19.94 14.16 -14.63
C ASP A 209 -18.91 13.03 -14.69
N GLU A 210 -18.04 13.10 -15.69
CA GLU A 210 -16.99 12.12 -15.96
C GLU A 210 -16.04 11.90 -14.79
N ARG A 211 -15.74 12.95 -14.00
CA ARG A 211 -14.86 12.84 -12.83
C ARG A 211 -15.52 12.06 -11.69
N ILE A 212 -16.85 12.21 -11.58
CA ILE A 212 -17.63 11.48 -10.57
C ILE A 212 -17.75 10.02 -10.99
N ALA A 213 -18.05 9.75 -12.25
CA ALA A 213 -18.08 8.40 -12.82
C ALA A 213 -16.74 7.68 -12.59
N ALA A 214 -15.62 8.36 -12.87
CA ALA A 214 -14.28 7.86 -12.60
C ALA A 214 -14.02 7.60 -11.10
N ALA A 215 -14.55 8.44 -10.22
CA ALA A 215 -14.44 8.24 -8.77
C ALA A 215 -15.24 7.03 -8.28
N ILE A 216 -16.40 6.77 -8.86
CA ILE A 216 -17.23 5.59 -8.57
C ILE A 216 -16.49 4.31 -8.97
N VAL A 217 -16.00 4.22 -10.21
CA VAL A 217 -15.23 3.06 -10.71
C VAL A 217 -14.03 2.78 -9.82
N ARG A 218 -13.27 3.83 -9.47
CA ARG A 218 -12.12 3.70 -8.57
C ARG A 218 -12.53 3.22 -7.18
N THR A 219 -13.62 3.71 -6.62
CA THR A 219 -14.08 3.28 -5.28
C THR A 219 -14.53 1.84 -5.28
N LEU A 220 -15.26 1.39 -6.29
CA LEU A 220 -15.63 -0.01 -6.45
C LEU A 220 -14.40 -0.91 -6.47
N LEU A 221 -13.36 -0.52 -7.20
CA LEU A 221 -12.08 -1.23 -7.20
C LEU A 221 -11.41 -1.23 -5.83
N GLU A 222 -11.27 -0.06 -5.17
CA GLU A 222 -10.62 0.07 -3.86
C GLU A 222 -11.33 -0.71 -2.75
N THR A 223 -12.62 -0.99 -2.93
CA THR A 223 -13.46 -1.76 -1.99
C THR A 223 -13.60 -3.24 -2.35
N GLY A 224 -12.87 -3.71 -3.38
CA GLY A 224 -12.85 -5.11 -3.79
C GLY A 224 -14.05 -5.57 -4.63
N HIS A 225 -14.80 -4.62 -5.21
CA HIS A 225 -15.94 -4.88 -6.12
C HIS A 225 -15.46 -4.86 -7.57
N ASP A 226 -14.44 -5.68 -7.89
CA ASP A 226 -13.76 -5.67 -9.19
C ASP A 226 -14.71 -5.91 -10.36
N THR A 227 -15.68 -6.83 -10.20
CA THR A 227 -16.68 -7.12 -11.24
C THR A 227 -17.57 -5.91 -11.53
N ASP A 228 -18.03 -5.20 -10.50
CA ASP A 228 -18.89 -4.02 -10.67
C ASP A 228 -18.06 -2.86 -11.25
N ALA A 229 -16.81 -2.72 -10.85
CA ALA A 229 -15.86 -1.75 -11.41
C ALA A 229 -15.63 -2.00 -12.91
N ILE A 230 -15.43 -3.27 -13.32
CA ILE A 230 -15.27 -3.65 -14.74
C ILE A 230 -16.55 -3.35 -15.51
N ASN A 231 -17.71 -3.82 -15.04
CA ASN A 231 -18.98 -3.65 -15.75
C ASN A 231 -19.34 -2.17 -15.95
N LEU A 232 -19.16 -1.35 -14.90
CA LEU A 232 -19.42 0.08 -14.99
C LEU A 232 -18.41 0.78 -15.91
N GLY A 233 -17.11 0.49 -15.72
CA GLY A 233 -16.06 1.15 -16.48
C GLY A 233 -16.12 0.85 -17.98
N GLU A 234 -16.39 -0.40 -18.38
CA GLU A 234 -16.57 -0.79 -19.79
C GLU A 234 -17.80 -0.09 -20.40
N ARG A 235 -18.93 -0.06 -19.68
CA ARG A 235 -20.13 0.66 -20.12
C ARG A 235 -19.84 2.15 -20.36
N LEU A 236 -19.13 2.81 -19.46
CA LEU A 236 -18.78 4.22 -19.59
C LEU A 236 -17.89 4.46 -20.83
N LEU A 237 -16.96 3.56 -21.11
CA LEU A 237 -16.12 3.65 -22.33
C LEU A 237 -16.95 3.43 -23.61
N GLU A 238 -17.92 2.50 -23.60
CA GLU A 238 -18.86 2.29 -24.71
C GLU A 238 -19.75 3.52 -24.96
N GLU A 239 -20.09 4.27 -23.90
CA GLU A 239 -20.82 5.55 -23.96
C GLU A 239 -19.94 6.72 -24.44
N GLY A 240 -18.63 6.50 -24.64
CA GLY A 240 -17.67 7.48 -25.16
C GLY A 240 -16.95 8.34 -24.10
N TRP A 241 -16.93 7.90 -22.85
CA TRP A 241 -16.25 8.58 -21.75
C TRP A 241 -14.75 8.25 -21.74
N GLU A 242 -13.93 9.18 -22.18
CA GLU A 242 -12.46 9.00 -22.36
C GLU A 242 -11.67 9.59 -21.18
N HIS A 243 -11.77 8.99 -19.99
CA HIS A 243 -11.08 9.48 -18.80
C HIS A 243 -9.95 8.53 -18.36
N GLU A 244 -8.74 9.08 -18.12
CA GLU A 244 -7.56 8.29 -17.73
C GLU A 244 -7.74 7.51 -16.43
N VAL A 245 -8.54 8.01 -15.47
CA VAL A 245 -8.81 7.31 -14.21
C VAL A 245 -9.70 6.09 -14.43
N ILE A 246 -10.68 6.14 -15.36
CA ILE A 246 -11.51 4.99 -15.71
C ILE A 246 -10.62 3.90 -16.29
N ARG A 247 -9.79 4.23 -17.27
CA ARG A 247 -8.84 3.30 -17.89
C ARG A 247 -7.86 2.70 -16.89
N ALA A 248 -7.30 3.53 -16.00
CA ALA A 248 -6.39 3.06 -14.94
C ALA A 248 -7.09 2.13 -13.94
N SER A 249 -8.33 2.44 -13.56
CA SER A 249 -9.11 1.63 -12.62
C SER A 249 -9.53 0.29 -13.25
N LEU A 250 -9.98 0.30 -14.51
CA LEU A 250 -10.26 -0.92 -15.28
C LEU A 250 -9.06 -1.84 -15.35
N ALA A 251 -7.90 -1.30 -15.72
CA ALA A 251 -6.67 -2.08 -15.79
C ALA A 251 -6.33 -2.74 -14.45
N GLN A 252 -6.48 -2.02 -13.34
CA GLN A 252 -6.26 -2.58 -12.00
C GLN A 252 -7.30 -3.65 -11.64
N ALA A 253 -8.58 -3.43 -11.97
CA ALA A 253 -9.63 -4.41 -11.75
C ALA A 253 -9.39 -5.69 -12.55
N TYR A 254 -9.00 -5.57 -13.83
CA TYR A 254 -8.58 -6.72 -14.63
C TYR A 254 -7.39 -7.45 -14.03
N LEU A 255 -6.35 -6.74 -13.59
CA LEU A 255 -5.16 -7.34 -12.96
C LEU A 255 -5.48 -8.07 -11.65
N GLY A 256 -6.48 -7.58 -10.90
CA GLY A 256 -7.02 -8.22 -9.68
C GLY A 256 -7.94 -9.39 -9.95
N SER A 257 -8.59 -9.43 -11.12
CA SER A 257 -9.60 -10.45 -11.48
C SER A 257 -9.01 -11.84 -11.72
N HIS A 258 -9.89 -12.86 -11.71
CA HIS A 258 -9.51 -14.26 -12.03
C HIS A 258 -9.70 -14.61 -13.51
N ARG A 259 -9.96 -13.63 -14.39
CA ARG A 259 -10.20 -13.83 -15.81
C ARG A 259 -8.92 -14.28 -16.53
N GLU A 260 -9.07 -15.14 -17.53
CA GLU A 260 -7.95 -15.62 -18.34
C GLU A 260 -7.32 -14.50 -19.17
N ASP A 261 -8.13 -13.58 -19.70
CA ASP A 261 -7.74 -12.44 -20.54
C ASP A 261 -7.25 -11.20 -19.76
N ARG A 262 -7.15 -11.31 -18.41
CA ARG A 262 -6.90 -10.16 -17.51
C ARG A 262 -5.68 -9.30 -17.85
N TYR A 263 -4.58 -9.94 -18.24
CA TYR A 263 -3.35 -9.20 -18.57
C TYR A 263 -3.45 -8.50 -19.92
N GLU A 264 -4.10 -9.13 -20.89
CA GLU A 264 -4.33 -8.57 -22.23
C GLU A 264 -5.25 -7.35 -22.14
N ARG A 265 -6.40 -7.49 -21.47
CA ARG A 265 -7.34 -6.37 -21.23
C ARG A 265 -6.70 -5.24 -20.43
N ALA A 266 -5.94 -5.55 -19.39
CA ALA A 266 -5.24 -4.53 -18.61
C ALA A 266 -4.22 -3.75 -19.47
N VAL A 267 -3.45 -4.44 -20.32
CA VAL A 267 -2.49 -3.80 -21.24
C VAL A 267 -3.20 -2.90 -22.26
N GLU A 268 -4.35 -3.33 -22.80
CA GLU A 268 -5.17 -2.55 -23.74
C GLU A 268 -5.61 -1.23 -23.09
N HIS A 269 -6.29 -1.27 -21.93
CA HIS A 269 -6.73 -0.06 -21.22
C HIS A 269 -5.56 0.85 -20.81
N LEU A 270 -4.45 0.28 -20.37
CA LEU A 270 -3.27 1.05 -20.00
C LEU A 270 -2.60 1.71 -21.20
N ARG A 271 -2.59 1.08 -22.37
CA ARG A 271 -2.04 1.65 -23.59
C ARG A 271 -2.84 2.88 -24.01
N GLU A 272 -4.16 2.78 -23.99
CA GLU A 272 -5.05 3.90 -24.32
C GLU A 272 -4.99 4.99 -23.25
N GLY A 273 -5.01 4.64 -21.96
CA GLY A 273 -4.88 5.59 -20.86
C GLY A 273 -3.54 6.34 -20.87
N LEU A 274 -2.45 5.66 -21.22
CA LEU A 274 -1.14 6.29 -21.39
C LEU A 274 -1.06 7.15 -22.66
N GLY A 275 -1.91 6.92 -23.66
CA GLY A 275 -2.13 7.83 -24.78
C GLY A 275 -2.66 9.19 -24.33
N ILE A 276 -3.56 9.19 -23.33
CA ILE A 276 -4.14 10.41 -22.74
C ILE A 276 -3.14 11.05 -21.75
N ALA A 277 -2.57 10.25 -20.83
CA ALA A 277 -1.68 10.71 -19.77
C ALA A 277 -0.34 9.94 -19.76
N PRO A 278 0.60 10.22 -20.68
CA PRO A 278 1.83 9.42 -20.85
C PRO A 278 2.75 9.40 -19.62
N ARG A 279 2.64 10.39 -18.75
CA ARG A 279 3.46 10.54 -17.55
C ARG A 279 2.71 10.21 -16.26
N ASP A 280 1.58 9.50 -16.32
CA ASP A 280 0.96 8.98 -15.10
C ASP A 280 1.79 7.83 -14.53
N VAL A 281 2.27 8.02 -13.29
CA VAL A 281 3.16 7.07 -12.61
C VAL A 281 2.47 5.73 -12.36
N ARG A 282 1.19 5.77 -11.99
CA ARG A 282 0.43 4.56 -11.63
C ARG A 282 0.18 3.71 -12.86
N MET A 283 -0.21 4.33 -13.98
CA MET A 283 -0.43 3.62 -15.24
C MET A 283 0.88 3.06 -15.81
N ASN A 284 1.98 3.82 -15.79
CA ASN A 284 3.29 3.29 -16.22
C ASN A 284 3.73 2.10 -15.35
N MET A 285 3.51 2.17 -14.03
CA MET A 285 3.83 1.07 -13.13
C MET A 285 2.93 -0.15 -13.38
N ALA A 286 1.62 0.05 -13.53
CA ALA A 286 0.66 -1.02 -13.81
C ALA A 286 0.92 -1.69 -15.17
N MET A 287 1.26 -0.90 -16.21
CA MET A 287 1.68 -1.42 -17.52
C MET A 287 2.91 -2.31 -17.38
N GLY A 288 3.94 -1.83 -16.69
CA GLY A 288 5.14 -2.63 -16.44
C GLY A 288 4.84 -3.92 -15.67
N GLU A 289 3.96 -3.88 -14.66
CA GLU A 289 3.55 -5.08 -13.90
C GLU A 289 2.74 -6.05 -14.78
N ALA A 290 1.78 -5.58 -15.56
CA ALA A 290 1.00 -6.40 -16.48
C ALA A 290 1.90 -7.14 -17.48
N LEU A 291 2.83 -6.40 -18.10
CA LEU A 291 3.80 -6.96 -19.05
C LEU A 291 4.79 -7.95 -18.40
N LEU A 292 5.21 -7.70 -17.16
CA LEU A 292 6.02 -8.66 -16.41
C LEU A 292 5.26 -9.97 -16.13
N ARG A 293 3.96 -9.88 -15.82
CA ARG A 293 3.10 -11.03 -15.55
C ARG A 293 2.81 -11.84 -16.80
N SER A 294 2.68 -11.18 -17.95
CA SER A 294 2.54 -11.81 -19.27
C SER A 294 3.87 -12.21 -19.93
N ARG A 295 5.00 -12.10 -19.21
CA ARG A 295 6.38 -12.41 -19.67
C ARG A 295 6.92 -11.53 -20.80
N ASN A 296 6.32 -10.39 -21.04
CA ASN A 296 6.76 -9.43 -22.03
C ASN A 296 7.82 -8.47 -21.43
N TYR A 297 8.92 -9.05 -20.94
CA TYR A 297 9.92 -8.34 -20.10
C TYR A 297 10.55 -7.13 -20.78
N SER A 298 10.92 -7.27 -22.07
CA SER A 298 11.55 -6.19 -22.83
C SER A 298 10.60 -5.02 -23.05
N GLU A 299 9.31 -5.29 -23.30
CA GLU A 299 8.29 -4.25 -23.47
C GLU A 299 7.99 -3.52 -22.16
N ALA A 300 8.13 -4.20 -21.00
CA ALA A 300 7.92 -3.59 -19.69
C ALA A 300 8.95 -2.51 -19.32
N LEU A 301 10.18 -2.59 -19.85
CA LEU A 301 11.30 -1.74 -19.44
C LEU A 301 11.04 -0.24 -19.60
N PRO A 302 10.57 0.30 -20.76
CA PRO A 302 10.37 1.73 -20.93
C PRO A 302 9.34 2.30 -19.94
N TYR A 303 8.27 1.58 -19.67
CA TYR A 303 7.23 2.01 -18.72
C TYR A 303 7.76 2.03 -17.27
N LEU A 304 8.45 0.98 -16.85
CA LEU A 304 9.04 0.91 -15.50
C LEU A 304 10.15 1.93 -15.31
N LYS A 305 10.94 2.21 -16.34
CA LYS A 305 11.94 3.28 -16.34
C LYS A 305 11.28 4.64 -16.14
N THR A 306 10.24 4.94 -16.93
CA THR A 306 9.45 6.18 -16.81
C THR A 306 8.86 6.32 -15.39
N ALA A 307 8.28 5.26 -14.82
CA ALA A 307 7.76 5.28 -13.45
C ALA A 307 8.86 5.59 -12.41
N CYS A 308 10.08 5.05 -12.58
CA CYS A 308 11.22 5.34 -11.71
C CYS A 308 11.72 6.79 -11.87
N GLU A 309 11.75 7.34 -13.07
CA GLU A 309 12.14 8.72 -13.35
C GLU A 309 11.16 9.73 -12.73
N LEU A 310 9.86 9.42 -12.79
CA LEU A 310 8.80 10.25 -12.21
C LEU A 310 8.76 10.19 -10.68
N GLN A 311 9.11 9.03 -10.09
CA GLN A 311 9.20 8.83 -8.64
C GLN A 311 10.56 8.23 -8.24
N PRO A 312 11.64 9.01 -8.18
CA PRO A 312 12.99 8.50 -7.92
C PRO A 312 13.16 7.82 -6.55
N LYS A 313 12.32 8.15 -5.57
CA LYS A 313 12.32 7.53 -4.22
C LYS A 313 11.36 6.34 -4.12
N GLY A 314 10.65 5.98 -5.17
CA GLY A 314 9.68 4.89 -5.20
C GLY A 314 10.36 3.52 -5.13
N GLY A 315 10.27 2.84 -3.99
CA GLY A 315 10.88 1.51 -3.83
C GLY A 315 10.18 0.42 -4.65
N HIS A 316 8.87 0.51 -4.80
CA HIS A 316 8.10 -0.50 -5.56
C HIS A 316 8.42 -0.45 -7.06
N GLN A 317 8.46 0.74 -7.66
CA GLN A 317 8.82 0.95 -9.07
C GLN A 317 10.23 0.41 -9.36
N LYS A 318 11.21 0.76 -8.51
CA LYS A 318 12.58 0.25 -8.64
C LYS A 318 12.65 -1.27 -8.55
N ALA A 319 11.85 -1.89 -7.66
CA ALA A 319 11.82 -3.33 -7.52
C ALA A 319 11.26 -4.04 -8.76
N LEU A 320 10.22 -3.50 -9.39
CA LEU A 320 9.68 -4.02 -10.64
C LEU A 320 10.67 -3.82 -11.79
N TYR A 321 11.28 -2.63 -11.90
CA TYR A 321 12.26 -2.32 -12.93
C TYR A 321 13.49 -3.22 -12.83
N ALA A 322 14.06 -3.38 -11.63
CA ALA A 322 15.18 -4.29 -11.40
C ALA A 322 14.86 -5.75 -11.79
N ARG A 323 13.62 -6.19 -11.53
CA ARG A 323 13.17 -7.54 -11.94
C ARG A 323 13.08 -7.66 -13.45
N ALA A 324 12.52 -6.66 -14.14
CA ALA A 324 12.46 -6.64 -15.60
C ALA A 324 13.86 -6.71 -16.21
N LEU A 325 14.77 -5.87 -15.74
CA LEU A 325 16.18 -5.85 -16.17
C LEU A 325 16.85 -7.23 -15.96
N LYS A 326 16.64 -7.85 -14.80
CA LYS A 326 17.17 -9.19 -14.53
C LYS A 326 16.62 -10.24 -15.52
N GLN A 327 15.33 -10.17 -15.87
CA GLN A 327 14.70 -11.13 -16.78
C GLN A 327 15.18 -10.99 -18.23
N VAL A 328 15.58 -9.80 -18.66
CA VAL A 328 16.19 -9.58 -19.98
C VAL A 328 17.71 -9.78 -20.00
N GLY A 329 18.32 -10.10 -18.85
CA GLY A 329 19.76 -10.35 -18.73
C GLY A 329 20.62 -9.11 -18.55
N ASP A 330 20.03 -7.93 -18.38
CA ASP A 330 20.78 -6.70 -18.03
C ASP A 330 21.09 -6.66 -16.54
N TYR A 331 22.05 -7.50 -16.14
CA TYR A 331 22.40 -7.69 -14.74
C TYR A 331 23.10 -6.47 -14.12
N ASP A 332 23.83 -5.69 -14.92
CA ASP A 332 24.50 -4.48 -14.44
C ASP A 332 23.47 -3.41 -14.03
N ALA A 333 22.52 -3.12 -14.92
CA ALA A 333 21.44 -2.19 -14.60
C ALA A 333 20.52 -2.73 -13.47
N ALA A 334 20.26 -4.04 -13.44
CA ALA A 334 19.50 -4.65 -12.34
C ALA A 334 20.22 -4.47 -10.99
N ALA A 335 21.55 -4.68 -10.94
CA ALA A 335 22.36 -4.50 -9.75
C ALA A 335 22.30 -3.04 -9.23
N GLU A 336 22.35 -2.07 -10.15
CA GLU A 336 22.23 -0.65 -9.81
C GLU A 336 20.89 -0.35 -9.13
N GLN A 337 19.78 -0.83 -9.68
CA GLN A 337 18.45 -0.63 -9.08
C GLN A 337 18.30 -1.35 -7.73
N PHE A 338 18.83 -2.57 -7.59
CA PHE A 338 18.80 -3.27 -6.30
C PHE A 338 19.67 -2.59 -5.24
N ARG A 339 20.81 -1.98 -5.61
CA ARG A 339 21.63 -1.15 -4.73
C ARG A 339 20.87 0.10 -4.29
N ALA A 340 20.21 0.80 -5.20
CA ALA A 340 19.39 1.94 -4.87
C ALA A 340 18.24 1.57 -3.89
N LEU A 341 17.68 0.37 -4.00
CA LEU A 341 16.73 -0.17 -3.01
C LEU A 341 17.38 -0.47 -1.67
N LEU A 342 18.60 -0.99 -1.68
CA LEU A 342 19.36 -1.24 -0.45
C LEU A 342 19.73 0.08 0.24
N ASP A 343 20.05 1.13 -0.51
CA ASP A 343 20.31 2.47 0.03
C ASP A 343 19.08 3.07 0.71
N LEU A 344 17.87 2.82 0.15
CA LEU A 344 16.59 3.20 0.78
C LEU A 344 16.28 2.37 2.04
N GLN A 345 16.72 1.11 2.08
CA GLN A 345 16.46 0.15 3.14
C GLN A 345 17.74 -0.62 3.50
N PRO A 346 18.72 0.01 4.17
CA PRO A 346 20.05 -0.58 4.41
C PRO A 346 20.05 -1.89 5.20
N ALA A 347 19.01 -2.12 6.02
CA ALA A 347 18.86 -3.35 6.80
C ALA A 347 18.17 -4.49 6.03
N SER A 348 17.78 -4.27 4.77
CA SER A 348 17.05 -5.26 3.99
C SER A 348 17.93 -6.38 3.46
N ALA A 349 17.88 -7.55 4.09
CA ALA A 349 18.53 -8.77 3.62
C ALA A 349 18.10 -9.15 2.19
N ARG A 350 16.83 -8.89 1.84
CA ARG A 350 16.29 -9.13 0.50
C ARG A 350 17.05 -8.35 -0.56
N TRP A 351 17.20 -7.05 -0.39
CA TRP A 351 17.87 -6.21 -1.38
C TRP A 351 19.37 -6.45 -1.43
N ALA A 352 19.99 -6.74 -0.28
CA ALA A 352 21.41 -7.14 -0.24
C ALA A 352 21.66 -8.42 -1.07
N ARG A 353 20.79 -9.43 -0.95
CA ARG A 353 20.90 -10.68 -1.72
C ARG A 353 20.68 -10.46 -3.22
N TYR A 354 19.65 -9.69 -3.60
CA TYR A 354 19.36 -9.44 -5.02
C TYR A 354 20.44 -8.60 -5.68
N ALA A 355 20.98 -7.58 -4.97
CA ALA A 355 22.08 -6.78 -5.47
C ALA A 355 23.35 -7.62 -5.66
N ALA A 356 23.71 -8.43 -4.65
CA ALA A 356 24.86 -9.33 -4.75
C ALA A 356 24.68 -10.41 -5.83
N GLY A 357 23.48 -10.96 -5.97
CA GLY A 357 23.14 -11.91 -7.02
C GLY A 357 23.27 -11.33 -8.43
N ALA A 358 22.73 -10.14 -8.66
CA ALA A 358 22.85 -9.44 -9.95
C ALA A 358 24.31 -9.09 -10.28
N LEU A 359 25.08 -8.57 -9.32
CA LEU A 359 26.52 -8.32 -9.47
C LEU A 359 27.29 -9.61 -9.79
N SER A 360 26.91 -10.73 -9.18
CA SER A 360 27.54 -12.02 -9.46
C SER A 360 27.27 -12.47 -10.91
N GLN A 361 26.03 -12.31 -11.39
CA GLN A 361 25.61 -12.64 -12.75
C GLN A 361 26.27 -11.75 -13.80
N SER A 362 26.54 -10.47 -13.49
CA SER A 362 27.29 -9.55 -14.37
C SER A 362 28.81 -9.78 -14.32
N GLY A 363 29.29 -10.81 -13.61
CA GLY A 363 30.71 -11.12 -13.49
C GLY A 363 31.46 -10.34 -12.40
N GLN A 364 30.80 -9.42 -11.69
CA GLN A 364 31.39 -8.57 -10.66
C GLN A 364 31.45 -9.27 -9.29
N ARG A 365 31.91 -10.52 -9.24
CA ARG A 365 31.89 -11.36 -8.02
C ARG A 365 32.60 -10.75 -6.82
N ARG A 366 33.71 -10.02 -7.04
CA ARG A 366 34.43 -9.37 -5.94
C ARG A 366 33.61 -8.26 -5.29
N GLU A 367 32.87 -7.51 -6.09
CA GLU A 367 31.99 -6.44 -5.62
C GLU A 367 30.76 -7.01 -4.92
N ALA A 368 30.14 -8.05 -5.49
CA ALA A 368 29.07 -8.80 -4.87
C ALA A 368 29.46 -9.29 -3.47
N ALA A 369 30.63 -9.91 -3.34
CA ALA A 369 31.13 -10.37 -2.04
C ALA A 369 31.32 -9.21 -1.05
N ARG A 370 31.97 -8.12 -1.47
CA ARG A 370 32.17 -6.94 -0.59
C ARG A 370 30.85 -6.34 -0.10
N LEU A 371 29.85 -6.21 -1.00
CA LEU A 371 28.53 -5.69 -0.65
C LEU A 371 27.86 -6.59 0.39
N PHE A 372 27.87 -7.88 0.16
CA PHE A 372 27.23 -8.85 1.05
C PHE A 372 27.94 -8.96 2.39
N ASP A 373 29.29 -9.03 2.40
CA ASP A 373 30.11 -9.07 3.61
C ASP A 373 29.90 -7.82 4.48
N LYS A 374 29.78 -6.64 3.85
CA LYS A 374 29.46 -5.39 4.57
C LYS A 374 28.07 -5.46 5.23
N PHE A 375 27.08 -5.97 4.50
CA PHE A 375 25.73 -6.18 5.04
C PHE A 375 25.75 -7.14 6.23
N VAL A 376 26.39 -8.30 6.08
CA VAL A 376 26.50 -9.32 7.13
C VAL A 376 27.23 -8.78 8.36
N ALA A 377 28.33 -8.04 8.18
CA ALA A 377 29.09 -7.45 9.29
C ALA A 377 28.24 -6.45 10.09
N ALA A 378 27.51 -5.56 9.40
CA ALA A 378 26.62 -4.61 10.04
C ALA A 378 25.49 -5.32 10.81
N ARG A 379 24.87 -6.34 10.20
CA ARG A 379 23.79 -7.11 10.83
C ARG A 379 24.27 -7.93 12.03
N ARG A 380 25.44 -8.59 11.91
CA ARG A 380 26.05 -9.37 12.99
C ARG A 380 26.27 -8.54 14.26
N SER A 381 26.65 -7.27 14.12
CA SER A 381 26.87 -6.38 15.26
C SER A 381 25.61 -6.06 16.05
N SER A 382 24.45 -6.08 15.42
CA SER A 382 23.15 -5.81 16.04
C SER A 382 22.49 -7.06 16.65
N LEU A 383 22.96 -8.27 16.32
CA LEU A 383 22.37 -9.50 16.84
C LEU A 383 22.81 -9.81 18.28
N PRO A 384 21.91 -10.29 19.14
CA PRO A 384 22.26 -10.82 20.45
C PRO A 384 23.34 -11.90 20.38
N ARG A 385 24.14 -12.04 21.43
CA ARG A 385 25.19 -13.08 21.50
C ARG A 385 24.64 -14.47 21.82
N ASN A 386 23.48 -14.53 22.48
CA ASN A 386 22.80 -15.77 22.85
C ASN A 386 21.49 -15.82 22.05
N PHE A 387 21.23 -16.94 21.37
CA PHE A 387 20.08 -17.11 20.48
C PHE A 387 18.78 -17.11 21.29
N GLU A 388 18.71 -17.92 22.33
CA GLU A 388 17.50 -18.15 23.13
C GLU A 388 17.06 -16.84 23.81
N LYS A 389 17.99 -16.09 24.45
CA LYS A 389 17.69 -14.78 25.03
C LYS A 389 17.20 -13.75 23.99
N GLY A 390 17.71 -13.82 22.78
CA GLY A 390 17.26 -12.95 21.72
C GLY A 390 15.88 -13.36 21.20
N LEU A 391 15.58 -14.65 21.20
CA LEU A 391 14.26 -15.18 20.84
C LEU A 391 13.20 -14.73 21.86
N ASP A 392 13.51 -14.81 23.16
CA ASP A 392 12.63 -14.35 24.25
C ASP A 392 12.35 -12.86 24.15
N ALA A 393 13.35 -12.04 23.83
CA ALA A 393 13.21 -10.59 23.68
C ALA A 393 12.29 -10.17 22.50
N LEU A 394 11.97 -11.09 21.60
CA LEU A 394 11.04 -10.78 20.50
C LEU A 394 9.61 -10.53 20.98
N TRP A 395 9.21 -11.10 22.13
CA TRP A 395 7.89 -10.86 22.71
C TRP A 395 7.63 -9.40 23.06
N GLU A 396 8.67 -8.64 23.42
CA GLU A 396 8.59 -7.20 23.67
C GLU A 396 8.35 -6.38 22.39
N GLN A 397 8.69 -6.95 21.23
CA GLN A 397 8.60 -6.29 19.93
C GLN A 397 7.29 -6.60 19.16
N VAL A 398 6.49 -7.52 19.65
CA VAL A 398 5.26 -8.00 18.97
C VAL A 398 4.29 -6.85 18.66
N GLY A 399 4.18 -5.85 19.55
CA GLY A 399 3.33 -4.67 19.34
C GLY A 399 3.74 -3.80 18.15
N SER A 400 5.00 -3.87 17.70
CA SER A 400 5.50 -3.12 16.55
C SER A 400 5.23 -3.80 15.19
N VAL A 401 4.78 -5.06 15.21
CA VAL A 401 4.52 -5.83 13.99
C VAL A 401 3.13 -5.50 13.44
N HIS A 402 3.10 -4.96 12.23
CA HIS A 402 1.86 -4.73 11.51
C HIS A 402 1.60 -5.87 10.52
N ILE A 403 0.49 -6.57 10.70
CA ILE A 403 -0.05 -7.54 9.74
C ILE A 403 -1.43 -7.01 9.32
N PRO A 404 -1.71 -6.85 8.00
CA PRO A 404 -3.01 -6.43 7.52
C PRO A 404 -4.14 -7.30 8.06
N GLN A 405 -5.24 -6.69 8.53
CA GLN A 405 -6.33 -7.38 9.22
C GLN A 405 -6.93 -8.50 8.38
N GLY A 406 -7.16 -8.27 7.08
CA GLY A 406 -7.70 -9.31 6.18
C GLY A 406 -6.85 -10.59 6.12
N ARG A 407 -5.53 -10.50 6.34
CA ARG A 407 -4.66 -11.69 6.41
C ARG A 407 -4.85 -12.45 7.72
N LEU A 408 -4.99 -11.71 8.82
CA LEU A 408 -5.29 -12.30 10.11
C LEU A 408 -6.65 -12.98 10.09
N ASP A 409 -7.65 -12.35 9.49
CA ASP A 409 -9.00 -12.89 9.37
C ASP A 409 -9.03 -14.16 8.52
N TRP A 410 -8.38 -14.14 7.36
CA TRP A 410 -8.26 -15.33 6.52
C TRP A 410 -7.61 -16.51 7.27
N ALA A 411 -6.48 -16.27 7.93
CA ALA A 411 -5.78 -17.31 8.65
C ALA A 411 -6.52 -17.78 9.90
N TRP A 412 -7.26 -16.87 10.54
CA TRP A 412 -8.13 -17.19 11.68
C TRP A 412 -9.23 -18.20 11.31
N GLU A 413 -9.81 -18.09 10.10
CA GLU A 413 -10.81 -19.05 9.62
C GLU A 413 -10.21 -20.43 9.32
N LEU A 414 -8.91 -20.51 9.06
CA LEU A 414 -8.21 -21.78 8.82
C LEU A 414 -7.89 -22.56 10.10
N ARG A 415 -7.91 -21.93 11.28
CA ARG A 415 -7.47 -22.55 12.53
C ARG A 415 -8.25 -23.82 12.89
N ALA A 416 -7.54 -24.81 13.39
CA ALA A 416 -8.13 -26.05 13.90
C ALA A 416 -8.72 -25.86 15.32
N ASP A 417 -8.04 -25.10 16.17
CA ASP A 417 -8.53 -24.78 17.52
C ASP A 417 -9.59 -23.68 17.45
N ARG A 418 -10.86 -24.11 17.55
CA ARG A 418 -12.02 -23.20 17.53
C ARG A 418 -12.25 -22.46 18.84
N GLN A 419 -11.56 -22.84 19.93
CA GLN A 419 -11.66 -22.22 21.25
C GLN A 419 -10.52 -21.23 21.53
N ALA A 420 -9.59 -21.06 20.58
CA ALA A 420 -8.46 -20.14 20.73
C ALA A 420 -8.95 -18.70 21.02
N ASP A 421 -8.27 -18.03 21.94
CA ASP A 421 -8.44 -16.59 22.15
C ASP A 421 -7.82 -15.82 20.97
N ARG A 422 -8.60 -14.87 20.42
CA ARG A 422 -8.23 -14.15 19.21
C ARG A 422 -7.00 -13.24 19.43
N GLU A 423 -6.94 -12.54 20.53
CA GLU A 423 -5.87 -11.58 20.83
C GLU A 423 -4.54 -12.31 21.04
N GLU A 424 -4.55 -13.38 21.83
CA GLU A 424 -3.37 -14.21 22.05
C GLU A 424 -2.93 -14.92 20.77
N TRP A 425 -3.87 -15.38 19.94
CA TRP A 425 -3.58 -15.99 18.67
C TRP A 425 -2.86 -15.01 17.71
N GLU A 426 -3.36 -13.76 17.60
CA GLU A 426 -2.72 -12.72 16.79
C GLU A 426 -1.34 -12.32 17.33
N ARG A 427 -1.20 -12.26 18.66
CA ARG A 427 0.06 -11.98 19.33
C ARG A 427 1.13 -13.04 18.98
N ARG A 428 0.76 -14.32 18.99
CA ARG A 428 1.61 -15.44 18.62
C ARG A 428 1.96 -15.43 17.12
N ALA A 429 1.01 -15.11 16.24
CA ALA A 429 1.26 -14.97 14.81
C ALA A 429 2.30 -13.87 14.50
N LYS A 430 2.22 -12.75 15.21
CA LYS A 430 3.20 -11.65 15.10
C LYS A 430 4.58 -12.05 15.62
N TRP A 431 4.63 -12.78 16.76
CA TRP A 431 5.89 -13.31 17.27
C TRP A 431 6.56 -14.26 16.27
N GLY A 432 5.82 -15.19 15.67
CA GLY A 432 6.36 -16.11 14.67
C GLY A 432 6.98 -15.40 13.47
N HIS A 433 6.41 -14.27 13.05
CA HIS A 433 7.02 -13.42 12.02
C HIS A 433 8.40 -12.89 12.43
N LEU A 434 8.55 -12.41 13.66
CA LEU A 434 9.84 -11.93 14.20
C LEU A 434 10.83 -13.07 14.35
N ALA A 435 10.39 -14.21 14.89
CA ALA A 435 11.23 -15.39 15.14
C ALA A 435 11.83 -15.96 13.84
N ASP A 436 11.06 -15.99 12.75
CA ASP A 436 11.56 -16.42 11.45
C ASP A 436 12.65 -15.49 10.89
N HIS A 437 12.44 -14.17 10.97
CA HIS A 437 13.46 -13.21 10.56
C HIS A 437 14.73 -13.30 11.43
N TYR A 438 14.56 -13.50 12.70
CA TYR A 438 15.65 -13.68 13.65
C TYR A 438 16.47 -14.94 13.35
N MET A 439 15.81 -16.07 13.05
CA MET A 439 16.44 -17.30 12.61
C MET A 439 17.27 -17.09 11.34
N LEU A 440 16.72 -16.37 10.35
CA LEU A 440 17.41 -16.07 9.11
C LEU A 440 18.65 -15.20 9.34
N ASP A 441 18.55 -14.18 10.20
CA ASP A 441 19.67 -13.32 10.54
C ASP A 441 20.81 -14.12 11.21
N TRP A 442 20.48 -15.08 12.06
CA TRP A 442 21.47 -15.97 12.65
C TRP A 442 22.10 -16.90 11.62
N LEU A 443 21.29 -17.49 10.74
CA LEU A 443 21.77 -18.34 9.65
C LEU A 443 22.80 -17.61 8.75
N GLU A 444 22.55 -16.35 8.42
CA GLU A 444 23.42 -15.57 7.55
C GLU A 444 24.61 -14.94 8.27
N CYS A 445 24.43 -14.52 9.51
CA CYS A 445 25.41 -13.71 10.20
C CYS A 445 26.19 -14.46 11.28
N ARG A 446 25.68 -15.61 11.73
CA ARG A 446 26.29 -16.48 12.77
C ARG A 446 26.18 -17.95 12.39
N ASP A 447 26.41 -18.24 11.13
CA ASP A 447 26.31 -19.59 10.56
C ASP A 447 27.23 -20.60 11.23
N ASP A 448 28.38 -20.17 11.77
CA ASP A 448 29.30 -20.96 12.55
C ASP A 448 28.71 -21.48 13.87
N ARG A 449 27.68 -20.83 14.41
CA ARG A 449 27.06 -21.15 15.71
C ARG A 449 25.66 -21.76 15.57
N ILE A 450 25.03 -21.62 14.43
CA ILE A 450 23.64 -22.06 14.23
C ILE A 450 23.47 -23.60 14.31
N PRO A 451 24.41 -24.47 13.90
CA PRO A 451 24.30 -25.90 14.10
C PRO A 451 24.17 -26.30 15.58
N ASP A 452 24.95 -25.66 16.45
CA ASP A 452 24.89 -25.89 17.88
C ASP A 452 23.55 -25.40 18.48
N VAL A 453 23.03 -24.28 18.01
CA VAL A 453 21.69 -23.80 18.37
C VAL A 453 20.64 -24.81 17.94
N MET A 454 20.68 -25.25 16.68
CA MET A 454 19.71 -26.22 16.15
C MET A 454 19.73 -27.55 16.87
N SER A 455 20.91 -28.07 17.26
CA SER A 455 21.02 -29.32 18.00
C SER A 455 20.34 -29.27 19.38
N ARG A 456 20.19 -28.09 19.98
CA ARG A 456 19.47 -27.90 21.23
C ARG A 456 17.97 -27.64 21.04
N LEU A 457 17.58 -26.94 19.98
CA LEU A 457 16.20 -26.53 19.76
C LEU A 457 15.39 -27.55 18.97
N ALA A 458 16.01 -28.30 18.04
CA ALA A 458 15.30 -29.17 17.13
C ALA A 458 14.90 -30.51 17.81
N ASP A 459 13.64 -30.88 17.64
CA ASP A 459 13.15 -32.23 17.86
C ASP A 459 13.07 -32.95 16.51
N LEU A 460 14.00 -33.85 16.28
CA LEU A 460 14.16 -34.59 15.01
C LEU A 460 13.44 -35.94 14.99
N SER A 461 12.80 -36.34 16.10
CA SER A 461 12.21 -37.67 16.26
C SER A 461 11.22 -38.06 15.16
N GLU A 462 10.33 -37.15 14.79
CA GLU A 462 9.36 -37.36 13.71
C GLU A 462 10.06 -37.43 12.34
N ALA A 463 11.06 -36.56 12.11
CA ALA A 463 11.84 -36.56 10.88
C ALA A 463 12.64 -37.86 10.72
N GLU A 464 13.29 -38.33 11.76
CA GLU A 464 14.01 -39.62 11.78
C GLU A 464 13.07 -40.79 11.48
N ARG A 465 11.91 -40.81 12.13
CA ARG A 465 10.92 -41.88 11.96
C ARG A 465 10.40 -41.94 10.54
N VAL A 466 9.99 -40.81 9.94
CA VAL A 466 9.36 -40.82 8.60
C VAL A 466 10.39 -40.92 7.51
N LEU A 467 11.49 -40.15 7.58
CA LEU A 467 12.51 -40.18 6.53
C LEU A 467 13.36 -41.43 6.56
N GLY A 468 13.58 -42.02 7.75
CA GLY A 468 14.29 -43.29 7.89
C GLY A 468 13.54 -44.50 7.27
N ALA A 469 12.22 -44.41 7.10
CA ALA A 469 11.41 -45.44 6.45
C ALA A 469 11.38 -45.32 4.90
N ILE A 470 12.04 -44.31 4.32
CA ILE A 470 12.04 -44.06 2.87
C ILE A 470 13.40 -44.50 2.29
N ASP A 471 13.36 -45.19 1.16
CA ASP A 471 14.56 -45.48 0.40
C ASP A 471 15.18 -44.21 -0.18
N GLN A 472 16.31 -43.83 0.36
CA GLN A 472 17.02 -42.60 0.02
C GLN A 472 18.09 -42.82 -1.06
N SER A 473 18.25 -44.02 -1.57
CA SER A 473 19.30 -44.38 -2.56
C SER A 473 19.17 -43.56 -3.85
N LYS A 474 17.93 -43.18 -4.21
CA LYS A 474 17.60 -42.35 -5.38
C LYS A 474 17.48 -40.85 -5.10
N GLY A 475 17.73 -40.43 -3.86
CA GLY A 475 17.35 -39.08 -3.40
C GLY A 475 15.85 -38.96 -3.16
N MET A 476 15.39 -37.83 -2.67
CA MET A 476 13.96 -37.55 -2.47
C MET A 476 13.64 -36.07 -2.67
N ILE A 477 12.37 -35.76 -2.87
CA ILE A 477 11.86 -34.39 -2.90
C ILE A 477 11.22 -34.05 -1.55
N LEU A 478 11.74 -33.01 -0.90
CA LEU A 478 11.14 -32.45 0.31
C LEU A 478 10.37 -31.20 -0.10
N ALA A 479 9.08 -31.39 -0.34
CA ALA A 479 8.16 -30.34 -0.73
C ALA A 479 7.76 -29.55 0.51
N SER A 480 8.15 -28.29 0.58
CA SER A 480 7.85 -27.37 1.67
C SER A 480 6.99 -26.21 1.18
N ALA A 481 6.68 -25.29 2.08
CA ALA A 481 6.07 -24.01 1.80
C ALA A 481 6.80 -22.88 2.56
N HIS A 482 6.50 -21.63 2.25
CA HIS A 482 7.06 -20.48 2.97
C HIS A 482 6.34 -20.27 4.32
N VAL A 483 6.35 -21.26 5.18
CA VAL A 483 5.69 -21.31 6.49
C VAL A 483 6.66 -21.68 7.60
N GLY A 484 6.31 -21.39 8.84
CA GLY A 484 7.07 -21.71 10.03
C GLY A 484 8.51 -21.20 10.01
N PRO A 485 9.39 -21.75 10.86
CA PRO A 485 10.83 -21.47 10.86
C PRO A 485 11.53 -22.19 9.69
N MET A 486 11.16 -21.85 8.44
CA MET A 486 11.56 -22.58 7.24
C MET A 486 13.08 -22.76 7.09
N TYR A 487 13.87 -21.83 7.63
CA TYR A 487 15.34 -21.91 7.59
C TYR A 487 15.91 -22.97 8.51
N ALA A 488 15.12 -23.51 9.44
CA ALA A 488 15.51 -24.65 10.27
C ALA A 488 15.51 -25.99 9.47
N GLY A 489 14.71 -26.08 8.40
CA GLY A 489 14.58 -27.32 7.60
C GLY A 489 15.91 -27.84 7.05
N PRO A 490 16.67 -27.04 6.27
CA PRO A 490 17.98 -27.45 5.76
C PRO A 490 18.99 -27.83 6.84
N LEU A 491 18.96 -27.12 7.98
CA LEU A 491 19.83 -27.41 9.12
C LEU A 491 19.51 -28.74 9.78
N ALA A 492 18.24 -29.07 9.91
CA ALA A 492 17.78 -30.36 10.42
C ALA A 492 18.23 -31.51 9.54
N LEU A 493 18.21 -31.36 8.22
CA LEU A 493 18.68 -32.38 7.29
C LEU A 493 20.18 -32.67 7.44
N GLU A 494 20.98 -31.66 7.72
CA GLU A 494 22.41 -31.84 8.03
C GLU A 494 22.62 -32.56 9.35
N LEU A 495 21.84 -32.23 10.39
CA LEU A 495 21.90 -32.94 11.68
C LEU A 495 21.47 -34.42 11.54
N LEU A 496 20.53 -34.71 10.64
CA LEU A 496 20.14 -36.08 10.28
C LEU A 496 21.17 -36.80 9.39
N GLY A 497 22.25 -36.15 8.97
CA GLY A 497 23.26 -36.70 8.08
C GLY A 497 22.79 -36.89 6.64
N LEU A 498 21.68 -36.28 6.24
CA LEU A 498 21.13 -36.42 4.89
C LEU A 498 21.90 -35.59 3.87
N ARG A 499 22.26 -36.20 2.76
CA ARG A 499 22.83 -35.49 1.60
C ARG A 499 21.74 -34.63 0.96
N SER A 500 21.73 -33.35 1.30
CA SER A 500 20.66 -32.46 0.86
C SER A 500 21.15 -31.28 0.01
N ARG A 501 20.24 -30.76 -0.80
CA ARG A 501 20.31 -29.49 -1.52
C ARG A 501 19.04 -28.69 -1.24
N TRP A 502 19.14 -27.39 -1.28
CA TRP A 502 17.97 -26.53 -1.06
C TRP A 502 18.01 -25.28 -1.93
N LEU A 503 16.83 -24.95 -2.43
CA LEU A 503 16.63 -23.76 -3.26
C LEU A 503 16.45 -22.55 -2.36
N ALA A 504 17.29 -21.53 -2.53
CA ALA A 504 17.15 -20.28 -1.79
C ALA A 504 17.67 -19.09 -2.59
N SER A 505 17.21 -17.90 -2.23
CA SER A 505 17.67 -16.64 -2.83
C SER A 505 19.02 -16.15 -2.32
N THR A 506 19.71 -16.92 -1.47
CA THR A 506 21.04 -16.58 -0.97
C THR A 506 22.05 -16.62 -2.11
N PRO A 507 22.84 -15.54 -2.34
CA PRO A 507 23.85 -15.52 -3.39
C PRO A 507 25.04 -16.42 -3.07
N SER A 508 25.67 -16.99 -4.10
CA SER A 508 26.82 -17.92 -3.94
C SER A 508 28.04 -17.25 -3.28
N VAL A 509 28.11 -15.92 -3.30
CA VAL A 509 29.15 -15.14 -2.63
C VAL A 509 28.95 -15.04 -1.11
N ALA A 510 27.79 -15.42 -0.58
CA ALA A 510 27.54 -15.56 0.83
C ALA A 510 28.30 -16.80 1.36
N ARG A 511 29.51 -16.65 1.77
CA ARG A 511 30.42 -17.71 2.21
C ARG A 511 29.98 -18.36 3.52
N THR A 512 28.76 -18.89 3.56
CA THR A 512 28.22 -19.64 4.69
C THR A 512 28.69 -21.10 4.63
N ILE A 513 28.67 -21.79 5.76
CA ILE A 513 28.97 -23.25 5.82
C ILE A 513 28.03 -24.06 4.91
N TYR A 514 26.83 -23.54 4.63
CA TYR A 514 25.79 -24.16 3.79
C TYR A 514 25.92 -23.87 2.30
N SER A 515 26.88 -23.04 1.87
CA SER A 515 27.00 -22.62 0.45
C SER A 515 27.08 -23.78 -0.53
N ARG A 516 27.65 -24.92 -0.09
CA ARG A 516 27.75 -26.15 -0.93
C ARG A 516 26.42 -26.86 -1.14
N SER A 517 25.48 -26.65 -0.24
CA SER A 517 24.13 -27.25 -0.30
C SER A 517 23.10 -26.38 -1.00
N LEU A 518 23.47 -25.14 -1.37
CA LEU A 518 22.57 -24.18 -2.00
C LEU A 518 22.47 -24.35 -3.52
N ILE A 519 21.23 -24.23 -4.02
CA ILE A 519 20.91 -23.90 -5.40
C ILE A 519 20.39 -22.49 -5.37
N SER A 520 21.23 -21.50 -5.80
CA SER A 520 20.89 -20.09 -5.69
C SER A 520 19.88 -19.66 -6.75
N THR A 521 18.67 -19.27 -6.32
CA THR A 521 17.63 -18.74 -7.19
C THR A 521 17.79 -17.25 -7.49
N SER A 522 18.71 -16.56 -6.81
CA SER A 522 19.04 -15.16 -7.10
C SER A 522 20.02 -15.01 -8.27
N GLU A 523 20.80 -16.05 -8.56
CA GLU A 523 21.90 -16.03 -9.54
C GLU A 523 21.63 -16.88 -10.79
N GLN A 524 20.54 -17.62 -10.84
CA GLN A 524 20.19 -18.53 -11.94
C GLN A 524 18.80 -18.21 -12.48
N ASP A 525 18.57 -18.47 -13.76
CA ASP A 525 17.24 -18.46 -14.32
C ASP A 525 16.44 -19.71 -13.94
N ASP A 526 15.13 -19.71 -14.19
CA ASP A 526 14.23 -20.81 -13.83
C ASP A 526 14.64 -22.14 -14.48
N MET A 527 15.20 -22.10 -15.70
CA MET A 527 15.64 -23.30 -16.43
C MET A 527 16.93 -23.87 -15.83
N GLU A 528 17.88 -23.04 -15.46
CA GLU A 528 19.11 -23.46 -14.79
C GLU A 528 18.84 -24.03 -13.40
N VAL A 529 17.94 -23.40 -12.64
CA VAL A 529 17.46 -23.91 -11.35
C VAL A 529 16.81 -25.28 -11.54
N GLY A 530 15.94 -25.46 -12.53
CA GLY A 530 15.30 -26.73 -12.84
C GLY A 530 16.30 -27.82 -13.23
N LYS A 531 17.32 -27.49 -14.03
CA LYS A 531 18.41 -28.42 -14.38
C LYS A 531 19.22 -28.84 -13.16
N ALA A 532 19.58 -27.88 -12.28
CA ALA A 532 20.32 -28.13 -11.04
C ALA A 532 19.52 -29.01 -10.07
N PHE A 533 18.21 -28.77 -9.96
CA PHE A 533 17.27 -29.57 -9.18
C PHE A 533 17.24 -31.03 -9.64
N MET A 534 16.98 -31.28 -10.92
CA MET A 534 16.97 -32.64 -11.48
C MET A 534 18.34 -33.34 -11.41
N LYS A 535 19.42 -32.61 -11.65
CA LYS A 535 20.78 -33.15 -11.54
C LYS A 535 21.07 -33.61 -10.11
N SER A 536 20.66 -32.82 -9.12
CA SER A 536 20.89 -33.14 -7.69
C SER A 536 20.16 -34.44 -7.32
N LEU A 537 18.89 -34.59 -7.71
CA LEU A 537 18.14 -35.85 -7.46
C LEU A 537 18.77 -37.07 -8.11
N ARG A 538 19.21 -36.97 -9.38
CA ARG A 538 19.91 -38.07 -10.08
C ARG A 538 21.23 -38.47 -9.41
N GLN A 539 21.83 -37.56 -8.65
CA GLN A 539 23.05 -37.78 -7.86
C GLN A 539 22.76 -38.33 -6.46
N GLY A 540 21.51 -38.65 -6.15
CA GLY A 540 21.07 -39.16 -4.86
C GLY A 540 21.00 -38.14 -3.75
N PHE A 541 20.88 -36.82 -4.08
CA PHE A 541 20.62 -35.79 -3.09
C PHE A 541 19.13 -35.68 -2.81
N SER A 542 18.77 -35.45 -1.57
CA SER A 542 17.44 -34.96 -1.21
C SER A 542 17.36 -33.47 -1.50
N VAL A 543 16.28 -33.00 -2.15
CA VAL A 543 16.16 -31.59 -2.53
C VAL A 543 14.94 -30.94 -1.88
N VAL A 544 15.19 -29.89 -1.11
CA VAL A 544 14.13 -29.06 -0.51
C VAL A 544 13.69 -27.99 -1.49
N ILE A 545 12.38 -27.92 -1.71
CA ILE A 545 11.73 -26.94 -2.58
C ILE A 545 10.46 -26.40 -1.94
N ALA A 546 10.31 -25.08 -1.84
CA ALA A 546 9.04 -24.45 -1.49
C ALA A 546 8.14 -24.39 -2.73
N VAL A 547 7.09 -25.20 -2.73
CA VAL A 547 6.21 -25.44 -3.90
C VAL A 547 5.29 -24.26 -4.16
N ASP A 548 4.94 -23.50 -3.11
CA ASP A 548 4.21 -22.22 -3.18
C ASP A 548 5.07 -21.06 -3.71
N GLY A 549 6.39 -21.24 -3.75
CA GLY A 549 7.35 -20.20 -4.14
C GLY A 549 7.53 -20.12 -5.65
N ALA A 550 7.24 -18.97 -6.23
CA ALA A 550 7.65 -18.65 -7.57
C ALA A 550 8.43 -17.34 -7.59
N ILE A 551 9.58 -17.35 -8.22
CA ILE A 551 10.41 -16.17 -8.43
C ILE A 551 9.77 -15.30 -9.52
N ASN A 552 9.11 -15.95 -10.48
CA ASN A 552 8.50 -15.31 -11.64
C ASN A 552 7.07 -14.84 -11.32
N LEU A 553 6.77 -13.59 -11.63
CA LEU A 553 5.43 -13.02 -11.49
C LEU A 553 4.38 -13.71 -12.38
N ALA A 554 4.81 -14.33 -13.49
CA ALA A 554 3.98 -15.08 -14.41
C ALA A 554 3.79 -16.57 -14.01
N ALA A 555 4.17 -16.96 -12.79
CA ALA A 555 3.98 -18.34 -12.33
C ALA A 555 2.49 -18.69 -12.26
N PRO A 556 2.12 -19.95 -12.60
CA PRO A 556 0.75 -20.41 -12.48
C PRO A 556 0.20 -20.22 -11.07
N ARG A 557 -1.06 -19.88 -10.98
CA ARG A 557 -1.80 -19.77 -9.72
C ARG A 557 -2.89 -20.83 -9.68
N ILE A 558 -3.19 -21.28 -8.48
CA ILE A 558 -4.24 -22.26 -8.21
C ILE A 558 -5.15 -21.73 -7.09
N PRO A 559 -6.43 -22.09 -7.08
CA PRO A 559 -7.32 -21.80 -5.96
C PRO A 559 -6.81 -22.48 -4.68
N PHE A 560 -6.78 -21.74 -3.57
CA PHE A 560 -6.44 -22.26 -2.25
C PHE A 560 -7.16 -21.47 -1.17
N GLU A 561 -8.11 -22.10 -0.45
CA GLU A 561 -8.84 -21.56 0.69
C GLU A 561 -9.45 -20.17 0.42
N GLY A 562 -10.14 -20.00 -0.70
CA GLY A 562 -10.80 -18.75 -1.09
C GLY A 562 -9.87 -17.68 -1.65
N GLN A 563 -8.60 -18.01 -1.84
CA GLN A 563 -7.57 -17.13 -2.41
C GLN A 563 -6.91 -17.83 -3.61
N GLU A 564 -6.05 -17.11 -4.34
CA GLU A 564 -5.14 -17.70 -5.33
C GLU A 564 -3.71 -17.80 -4.79
N MET A 565 -3.10 -18.97 -4.91
CA MET A 565 -1.72 -19.20 -4.51
C MET A 565 -0.86 -19.55 -5.71
N THR A 566 0.38 -19.04 -5.79
CA THR A 566 1.35 -19.53 -6.78
C THR A 566 1.68 -20.98 -6.49
N TYR A 567 1.81 -21.78 -7.54
CA TYR A 567 2.11 -23.21 -7.45
C TYR A 567 3.10 -23.65 -8.52
N SER A 568 4.10 -24.39 -8.12
CA SER A 568 5.08 -24.99 -9.03
C SER A 568 4.88 -26.50 -9.15
N SER A 569 4.46 -26.96 -10.31
CA SER A 569 4.30 -28.40 -10.60
C SER A 569 5.63 -29.14 -10.83
N ILE A 570 6.79 -28.45 -10.75
CA ILE A 570 8.10 -29.05 -11.03
C ILE A 570 8.40 -30.22 -10.09
N ALA A 571 8.02 -30.12 -8.81
CA ALA A 571 8.22 -31.18 -7.83
C ALA A 571 7.45 -32.46 -8.22
N ALA A 572 6.13 -32.33 -8.44
CA ALA A 572 5.26 -33.45 -8.81
C ALA A 572 5.71 -34.11 -10.12
N ARG A 573 5.94 -33.30 -11.18
CA ARG A 573 6.38 -33.80 -12.49
C ARG A 573 7.76 -34.49 -12.44
N THR A 574 8.66 -33.97 -11.57
CA THR A 574 9.98 -34.57 -11.41
C THR A 574 9.91 -35.85 -10.59
N ALA A 575 9.06 -35.92 -9.54
CA ALA A 575 8.80 -37.17 -8.80
C ALA A 575 8.33 -38.27 -9.75
N HIS A 576 7.34 -37.99 -10.58
CA HIS A 576 6.84 -38.91 -11.60
C HIS A 576 7.95 -39.34 -12.57
N ARG A 577 8.65 -38.38 -13.19
CA ARG A 577 9.65 -38.62 -14.23
C ARG A 577 10.86 -39.44 -13.76
N LEU A 578 11.29 -39.22 -12.50
CA LEU A 578 12.49 -39.89 -11.95
C LEU A 578 12.14 -41.08 -11.05
N GLY A 579 10.88 -41.31 -10.73
CA GLY A 579 10.43 -42.32 -9.78
C GLY A 579 11.06 -42.13 -8.40
N VAL A 580 11.24 -40.89 -7.95
CA VAL A 580 11.80 -40.57 -6.64
C VAL A 580 10.70 -40.31 -5.63
N PRO A 581 10.86 -40.73 -4.37
CA PRO A 581 9.88 -40.46 -3.32
C PRO A 581 9.80 -38.97 -3.02
N SER A 582 8.64 -38.56 -2.53
CA SER A 582 8.43 -37.19 -2.11
C SER A 582 7.64 -37.09 -0.80
N VAL A 583 7.94 -36.08 -0.01
CA VAL A 583 7.24 -35.81 1.24
C VAL A 583 6.90 -34.31 1.33
N PHE A 584 5.77 -33.98 1.95
CA PHE A 584 5.57 -32.65 2.53
C PHE A 584 6.46 -32.56 3.77
N ALA A 585 7.29 -31.53 3.87
CA ALA A 585 8.19 -31.34 4.99
C ALA A 585 8.25 -29.86 5.37
N ALA A 586 7.75 -29.52 6.55
CA ALA A 586 7.76 -28.17 7.06
C ALA A 586 8.16 -28.14 8.54
N PRO A 587 9.17 -27.32 8.93
CA PRO A 587 9.49 -27.10 10.33
C PRO A 587 8.41 -26.25 11.00
N ARG A 588 8.18 -26.45 12.29
CA ARG A 588 7.20 -25.69 13.09
C ARG A 588 7.75 -25.34 14.47
N TRP A 589 7.36 -24.19 14.97
CA TRP A 589 7.55 -23.88 16.38
C TRP A 589 6.59 -24.72 17.24
N GLU A 590 7.10 -25.32 18.29
CA GLU A 590 6.40 -26.03 19.35
C GLU A 590 6.83 -25.45 20.70
N GLY A 591 6.22 -24.33 21.10
CA GLY A 591 6.75 -23.49 22.17
C GLY A 591 8.12 -22.92 21.77
N GLU A 592 9.16 -23.18 22.59
CA GLU A 592 10.54 -22.75 22.35
C GLU A 592 11.35 -23.75 21.51
N ARG A 593 10.77 -24.87 21.12
CA ARG A 593 11.42 -25.90 20.31
C ARG A 593 10.95 -25.88 18.86
N ILE A 594 11.71 -26.51 17.99
CA ILE A 594 11.40 -26.66 16.58
C ILE A 594 11.17 -28.13 16.28
N GLY A 595 9.90 -28.47 16.01
CA GLY A 595 9.51 -29.77 15.49
C GLY A 595 9.34 -29.76 13.97
N PHE A 596 8.96 -30.90 13.41
CA PHE A 596 8.78 -31.08 11.97
C PHE A 596 7.46 -31.78 11.66
N VAL A 597 6.72 -31.25 10.69
CA VAL A 597 5.59 -31.96 10.08
C VAL A 597 6.11 -32.61 8.82
N ILE A 598 6.07 -33.95 8.76
CA ILE A 598 6.49 -34.70 7.61
C ILE A 598 5.40 -35.69 7.22
N GLN A 599 4.91 -35.56 6.01
CA GLN A 599 3.86 -36.41 5.46
C GLN A 599 4.27 -36.94 4.08
N ARG A 600 4.15 -38.24 3.86
CA ARG A 600 4.43 -38.85 2.54
C ARG A 600 3.43 -38.32 1.52
N LEU A 601 3.94 -37.89 0.37
CA LEU A 601 3.15 -37.53 -0.80
C LEU A 601 3.02 -38.75 -1.74
N PRO A 602 2.00 -38.76 -2.62
CA PRO A 602 1.77 -39.90 -3.50
C PRO A 602 2.96 -40.21 -4.41
N ASP A 603 3.36 -41.45 -4.45
CA ASP A 603 4.27 -41.97 -5.47
C ASP A 603 3.54 -42.14 -6.82
N ALA A 604 4.27 -42.12 -7.93
CA ALA A 604 3.71 -42.43 -9.25
C ALA A 604 3.28 -43.91 -9.33
N GLU A 605 2.08 -44.14 -9.84
CA GLU A 605 1.57 -45.51 -10.05
C GLU A 605 2.03 -46.08 -11.41
N PRO A 606 2.19 -47.40 -11.53
CA PRO A 606 2.57 -48.01 -12.80
C PRO A 606 1.57 -47.65 -13.92
N GLY A 607 2.05 -47.00 -14.96
CA GLY A 607 1.22 -46.58 -16.11
C GLY A 607 0.41 -45.29 -15.92
N GLU A 608 0.55 -44.62 -14.79
CA GLU A 608 -0.10 -43.35 -14.53
C GLU A 608 0.49 -42.22 -15.41
N GLU A 609 -0.37 -41.44 -16.04
CA GLU A 609 0.05 -40.29 -16.83
C GLU A 609 0.60 -39.17 -15.95
N ALA A 610 1.59 -38.41 -16.44
CA ALA A 610 2.26 -37.36 -15.67
C ALA A 610 1.34 -36.27 -15.15
N ASN A 611 0.25 -35.98 -15.87
CA ASN A 611 -0.72 -34.95 -15.44
C ASN A 611 -1.64 -35.51 -14.33
N GLU A 612 -2.06 -36.79 -14.42
CA GLU A 612 -2.88 -37.45 -13.40
C GLU A 612 -2.13 -37.50 -12.06
N HIS A 613 -0.87 -37.95 -12.11
CA HIS A 613 0.01 -37.93 -10.95
C HIS A 613 0.17 -36.54 -10.37
N ALA A 614 0.41 -35.54 -11.22
CA ALA A 614 0.63 -34.16 -10.76
C ALA A 614 -0.60 -33.57 -10.06
N GLU A 615 -1.82 -33.86 -10.51
CA GLU A 615 -3.06 -33.46 -9.85
C GLU A 615 -3.23 -34.14 -8.49
N ARG A 616 -3.09 -35.47 -8.45
CA ARG A 616 -3.19 -36.25 -7.21
C ARG A 616 -2.13 -35.80 -6.16
N TRP A 617 -0.92 -35.55 -6.62
CA TRP A 617 0.18 -35.04 -5.81
C TRP A 617 -0.11 -33.65 -5.28
N LYS A 618 -0.63 -32.75 -6.15
CA LYS A 618 -1.04 -31.39 -5.78
C LYS A 618 -2.09 -31.40 -4.68
N ASP A 619 -3.14 -32.21 -4.84
CA ASP A 619 -4.22 -32.29 -3.85
C ASP A 619 -3.71 -32.76 -2.48
N ALA A 620 -2.83 -33.77 -2.46
CA ALA A 620 -2.19 -34.24 -1.25
C ALA A 620 -1.29 -33.16 -0.59
N TYR A 621 -0.52 -32.42 -1.40
CA TYR A 621 0.30 -31.30 -0.93
C TYR A 621 -0.56 -30.18 -0.33
N LEU A 622 -1.64 -29.78 -1.01
CA LEU A 622 -2.55 -28.74 -0.52
C LEU A 622 -3.28 -29.15 0.76
N ALA A 623 -3.67 -30.42 0.87
CA ALA A 623 -4.26 -30.97 2.10
C ALA A 623 -3.27 -30.89 3.28
N ALA A 624 -2.00 -31.27 3.05
CA ALA A 624 -0.95 -31.19 4.06
C ALA A 624 -0.66 -29.73 4.47
N LEU A 625 -0.57 -28.83 3.50
CA LEU A 625 -0.40 -27.38 3.75
C LEU A 625 -1.59 -26.79 4.52
N ARG A 626 -2.81 -27.13 4.14
CA ARG A 626 -4.03 -26.70 4.84
C ARG A 626 -4.04 -27.16 6.30
N ALA A 627 -3.68 -28.42 6.54
CA ALA A 627 -3.57 -28.96 7.90
C ALA A 627 -2.49 -28.24 8.72
N TYR A 628 -1.34 -27.93 8.10
CA TYR A 628 -0.28 -27.16 8.73
C TYR A 628 -0.73 -25.75 9.13
N LEU A 629 -1.41 -25.03 8.22
CA LEU A 629 -1.90 -23.66 8.46
C LEU A 629 -3.01 -23.61 9.52
N GLY A 630 -3.73 -24.69 9.72
CA GLY A 630 -4.72 -24.82 10.79
C GLY A 630 -4.11 -24.99 12.19
N GLY A 631 -2.80 -25.19 12.28
CA GLY A 631 -2.07 -25.38 13.54
C GLY A 631 -1.78 -24.09 14.29
N ALA A 632 -0.63 -24.06 14.98
CA ALA A 632 -0.24 -22.95 15.84
C ALA A 632 0.08 -21.68 15.03
N PRO A 633 -0.42 -20.50 15.47
CA PRO A 633 -0.35 -19.26 14.69
C PRO A 633 1.07 -18.72 14.47
N GLU A 634 2.02 -19.01 15.32
CA GLU A 634 3.44 -18.64 15.14
C GLU A 634 4.07 -19.23 13.89
N ASN A 635 3.41 -20.18 13.24
CA ASN A 635 3.90 -20.85 12.05
C ASN A 635 3.37 -20.27 10.72
N LEU A 636 2.51 -19.26 10.75
CA LEU A 636 1.76 -18.77 9.58
C LEU A 636 2.54 -17.84 8.65
N ARG A 637 3.51 -17.06 9.14
CA ARG A 637 4.30 -16.08 8.39
C ARG A 637 3.46 -15.07 7.56
N LEU A 638 2.43 -14.50 8.14
CA LEU A 638 1.43 -13.65 7.46
C LEU A 638 1.96 -12.29 6.96
N SER A 639 3.12 -11.82 7.41
CA SER A 639 3.74 -10.57 6.93
C SER A 639 4.85 -10.79 5.88
N GLY A 640 4.93 -11.97 5.34
CA GLY A 640 5.92 -12.39 4.36
C GLY A 640 5.66 -13.84 4.00
N GLY A 641 6.68 -14.66 3.77
CA GLY A 641 6.50 -16.10 3.59
C GLY A 641 5.42 -16.45 2.58
N LEU A 642 4.50 -17.33 2.98
CA LEU A 642 3.40 -17.81 2.14
C LEU A 642 2.55 -16.66 1.57
N TRP A 643 2.32 -15.59 2.33
CA TRP A 643 1.49 -14.47 1.88
C TRP A 643 2.05 -13.68 0.70
N ARG A 644 3.33 -13.79 0.38
CA ARG A 644 3.89 -13.25 -0.87
C ARG A 644 3.37 -13.96 -2.11
N HIS A 645 2.82 -15.13 -1.93
CA HIS A 645 2.42 -16.08 -2.95
C HIS A 645 0.89 -16.25 -3.02
N ILE A 646 0.16 -15.65 -2.08
CA ILE A 646 -1.31 -15.62 -2.01
C ILE A 646 -1.84 -14.25 -2.43
N ARG A 647 -2.96 -14.24 -3.15
CA ARG A 647 -3.75 -13.05 -3.54
C ARG A 647 -5.23 -13.31 -3.35
#